data_9c1eafcefcce3a56ed97dbeba2accc56
#
_entry.id   9c1eafcefcce3a56ed97dbeba2accc56
#
_cell.length_a   1.000
_cell.length_b   1.000
_cell.length_c   1.000
_cell.angle_alpha   90.00
_cell.angle_beta   90.00
_cell.angle_gamma   90.00
#
_symmetry.space_group_name_H-M   'P 1'
#
loop_
_entity.id
_entity.type
_entity.pdbx_description
1 polymer ?
#
loop_
_entity_poly.entity_id
_entity_poly.type
_entity_poly.pdbx_seq_one_letter_code
_entity_poly.pdbx_strand_id
1 'polypeptide(L)'
;MPAHAQLVGGNGGTGSAYSDSVPGAGGAGGLAGDGNAAGNGASGGGPDTAGSGPYGGAAGNNVAPGGGTGGAGYSGGGGGGSGSGGGGGFQGGINAGGGGGGGGRAATVSGNYAAVVNLTGGNGGAGGLGPYNGSAGGGGGGGDGLYLSGGDLQVNAGVFIRGGSGGDAGTTSADGNGGAGGGGKGVVVGTTATVTNAGSITGGSGGSGGGSAIGSGSGGGGGDGLVLAAGGIVINTGMISGGTGGPQGDPRYPTFFPPVAGGAGISGAGLVVQNAGIISGGLGNAGTGARANAITFTGGVNSLELQAGSTVTGNVMAFSYADTLRLGGAANSSFDLSTLGDSAQYRGFGSFVKAGSSNWTLTGSSSFTGAVSVDAGILSVNGSLASASLTTVNSGGTLGGNGTVGNTTINGGVLAPGNSIGLLTVNGNLVFTAPSTYVVEVSPANADRVNVTGTAPLGGATVSAVFAAGSYVAKQYTIVNAGGGLTGTFGALVDTNLPATFHTSLSYDANNAYLDLALNFSIPGGLNVNQQNVGNALSTFFNLTGGIPAVYGTLSQAGLTQASGETATGSQQTTFDAMTQFIGVLTDPFLAGRGDGGSSPAGASQFADEDGFRAYASTGRGRSAAERDAYAALSRKAPAASDIVMQRWGVWAAGYGGSQTTDGNATMGSNTATSRIAGTAVGADYRFSPDTVAGFALAGGGTSFGVANGGSGRSDLFQAGAFLRHGVGAAYVSAALAYGWQDITTTRTVTIAGSDQLRARFNANAYSGRVEAGYRFVTPWMGLTPYAAGQSTIFDLPAYAEQVLAGSNAFALSYGSRSVTDTRSELGLRADRSFALSDAVLVLRGRAAWAHDFDPDRAIAATFQALPGASFVVNGAAQARDSALVTASAEVKWRGGVSFGATFEGEFSNVTSSYAGKGIIRYAW
;
A
#
# COMPACT_ATOMS: atom_id res chain seq x y z
N MET A 1 -35.07 14.48 37.21
CA MET A 1 -34.05 14.14 38.25
C MET A 1 -34.63 14.49 39.59
N PRO A 2 -34.57 13.65 40.64
CA PRO A 2 -35.02 14.03 41.94
C PRO A 2 -34.10 15.16 42.42
N ALA A 3 -34.68 16.23 42.99
CA ALA A 3 -33.94 17.30 43.60
C ALA A 3 -33.11 16.73 44.76
N HIS A 4 -31.80 16.78 44.64
CA HIS A 4 -30.89 16.35 45.69
C HIS A 4 -31.03 17.36 46.88
N ALA A 5 -31.25 16.85 48.04
CA ALA A 5 -31.20 17.69 49.26
C ALA A 5 -29.80 18.31 49.38
N GLN A 6 -29.76 19.55 49.80
CA GLN A 6 -28.50 20.29 49.99
C GLN A 6 -28.26 20.54 51.48
N LEU A 7 -27.10 20.18 51.98
CA LEU A 7 -26.64 20.58 53.32
C LEU A 7 -25.75 21.83 53.19
N VAL A 8 -26.10 22.90 53.87
CA VAL A 8 -25.40 24.19 53.83
C VAL A 8 -24.88 24.52 55.23
N GLY A 9 -23.60 24.84 55.29
CA GLY A 9 -22.97 25.33 56.47
C GLY A 9 -23.53 26.69 56.87
N GLY A 10 -23.60 27.03 58.18
CA GLY A 10 -24.06 28.32 58.66
C GLY A 10 -23.19 29.47 58.10
N ASN A 11 -23.82 30.50 57.60
CA ASN A 11 -23.12 31.71 57.16
C ASN A 11 -22.52 32.46 58.31
N GLY A 12 -21.36 33.10 58.06
CA GLY A 12 -20.80 34.04 59.04
C GLY A 12 -21.64 35.29 59.25
N GLY A 13 -21.74 35.78 60.50
CA GLY A 13 -22.44 37.01 60.77
C GLY A 13 -21.72 38.25 60.17
N THR A 14 -22.45 39.24 59.72
CA THR A 14 -21.88 40.49 59.20
C THR A 14 -21.36 41.34 60.38
N GLY A 15 -20.23 42.05 60.16
CA GLY A 15 -19.75 43.08 61.11
C GLY A 15 -20.75 44.24 61.17
N SER A 16 -20.98 44.75 62.37
CA SER A 16 -21.85 45.92 62.55
C SER A 16 -21.23 47.24 62.07
N ALA A 17 -22.03 48.10 61.47
CA ALA A 17 -21.58 49.43 61.14
C ALA A 17 -21.37 50.29 62.44
N TYR A 18 -20.46 51.26 62.40
CA TYR A 18 -20.20 52.20 63.50
C TYR A 18 -21.47 53.09 63.76
N SER A 19 -21.85 53.22 64.97
CA SER A 19 -22.79 54.22 65.41
C SER A 19 -22.16 54.94 66.64
N ASP A 20 -22.44 56.26 66.73
CA ASP A 20 -21.80 57.16 67.78
C ASP A 20 -22.02 56.75 69.21
N SER A 21 -22.76 55.70 69.49
CA SER A 21 -23.14 55.32 70.86
C SER A 21 -22.85 53.92 71.33
N VAL A 22 -22.42 52.95 70.37
CA VAL A 22 -22.17 51.56 70.69
C VAL A 22 -21.00 51.03 69.88
N PRO A 23 -20.02 50.33 70.50
CA PRO A 23 -18.94 49.67 69.77
C PRO A 23 -19.48 48.63 68.78
N GLY A 24 -18.99 48.57 67.57
CA GLY A 24 -19.36 47.58 66.52
C GLY A 24 -19.11 46.15 67.03
N ALA A 25 -20.14 45.33 67.14
CA ALA A 25 -19.98 43.91 67.49
C ALA A 25 -19.53 43.09 66.30
N GLY A 26 -18.60 42.16 66.55
CA GLY A 26 -18.22 41.18 65.46
C GLY A 26 -19.38 40.29 65.12
N GLY A 27 -19.44 39.89 63.83
CA GLY A 27 -20.42 38.95 63.35
C GLY A 27 -20.19 37.57 63.97
N ALA A 28 -21.28 36.84 64.26
CA ALA A 28 -21.22 35.48 64.75
C ALA A 28 -20.91 34.51 63.51
N GLY A 29 -19.95 33.62 63.66
CA GLY A 29 -19.60 32.59 62.74
C GLY A 29 -20.54 31.37 62.85
N GLY A 30 -20.78 30.67 61.77
CA GLY A 30 -21.53 29.44 61.78
C GLY A 30 -20.77 28.27 62.34
N LEU A 31 -21.43 27.35 63.05
CA LEU A 31 -20.85 26.06 63.48
C LEU A 31 -20.94 25.03 62.34
N ALA A 32 -20.02 24.05 62.33
CA ALA A 32 -20.13 22.91 61.41
C ALA A 32 -21.38 22.10 61.77
N GLY A 33 -22.28 21.94 60.83
CA GLY A 33 -23.52 21.19 61.04
C GLY A 33 -23.32 19.68 60.83
N ASP A 34 -23.78 18.90 61.77
CA ASP A 34 -23.98 17.45 61.62
C ASP A 34 -25.41 17.10 61.17
N GLY A 35 -25.97 17.98 60.30
CA GLY A 35 -27.30 17.81 59.69
C GLY A 35 -28.41 18.50 60.45
N ASN A 36 -28.18 19.14 61.57
CA ASN A 36 -29.14 20.01 62.26
C ASN A 36 -28.79 21.47 62.07
N ALA A 37 -29.78 22.36 62.29
CA ALA A 37 -29.67 23.76 61.97
C ALA A 37 -28.33 24.41 62.35
N ALA A 38 -27.84 25.26 61.41
CA ALA A 38 -26.55 25.95 61.56
C ALA A 38 -26.46 26.68 62.87
N GLY A 39 -25.43 26.40 63.68
CA GLY A 39 -25.15 27.12 64.90
C GLY A 39 -24.64 28.51 64.61
N ASN A 40 -24.83 29.40 65.56
CA ASN A 40 -24.28 30.75 65.51
C ASN A 40 -22.75 30.72 65.66
N GLY A 41 -22.05 31.54 64.87
CA GLY A 41 -20.63 31.76 65.05
C GLY A 41 -20.21 32.18 66.41
N ALA A 42 -18.98 31.91 66.82
CA ALA A 42 -18.41 32.37 68.07
C ALA A 42 -18.43 33.91 68.14
N SER A 43 -18.76 34.50 69.29
CA SER A 43 -18.67 35.90 69.50
C SER A 43 -17.22 36.41 69.43
N GLY A 44 -17.01 37.60 68.92
CA GLY A 44 -15.69 38.24 68.87
C GLY A 44 -15.02 38.25 70.22
N GLY A 45 -13.70 38.16 70.30
CA GLY A 45 -12.93 38.14 71.50
C GLY A 45 -13.07 39.45 72.30
N GLY A 46 -12.90 39.35 73.63
CA GLY A 46 -12.96 40.52 74.58
C GLY A 46 -11.79 41.48 74.35
N PRO A 47 -11.83 42.61 75.02
CA PRO A 47 -10.90 43.74 74.75
C PRO A 47 -9.42 43.42 74.99
N ASP A 48 -9.07 42.39 75.68
CA ASP A 48 -7.67 42.11 76.14
C ASP A 48 -6.96 41.10 75.31
N THR A 49 -7.54 40.63 74.21
CA THR A 49 -6.91 39.67 73.28
C THR A 49 -6.68 40.29 71.88
N ALA A 50 -5.82 41.26 71.85
CA ALA A 50 -5.46 41.98 70.66
C ALA A 50 -4.40 41.17 69.87
N GLY A 51 -4.67 40.97 68.50
CA GLY A 51 -3.63 40.60 67.54
C GLY A 51 -2.63 41.74 67.39
N SER A 52 -1.36 41.52 67.63
CA SER A 52 -0.32 42.53 67.47
C SER A 52 0.11 42.75 66.04
N GLY A 53 -0.23 43.88 65.44
CA GLY A 53 0.30 44.33 64.16
C GLY A 53 -0.62 45.21 63.36
N PRO A 54 -0.10 46.06 62.50
CA PRO A 54 -0.89 47.01 61.71
C PRO A 54 -1.76 46.37 60.61
N TYR A 55 -1.76 45.03 60.44
CA TYR A 55 -2.35 44.33 59.25
C TYR A 55 -3.33 43.26 59.73
N GLY A 56 -4.43 43.56 60.21
CA GLY A 56 -5.48 42.61 60.56
C GLY A 56 -5.13 41.52 61.57
N GLY A 57 -6.09 40.83 62.11
CA GLY A 57 -5.88 39.71 63.01
C GLY A 57 -5.36 38.48 62.33
N ALA A 58 -4.80 37.55 63.07
CA ALA A 58 -4.33 36.27 62.57
C ALA A 58 -5.47 35.50 61.88
N ALA A 59 -5.19 34.91 60.72
CA ALA A 59 -6.10 34.00 60.07
C ALA A 59 -6.41 32.80 60.96
N GLY A 60 -7.64 32.31 60.98
CA GLY A 60 -8.03 31.12 61.72
C GLY A 60 -7.19 29.90 61.35
N ASN A 61 -6.86 29.08 62.35
CA ASN A 61 -6.10 27.83 62.09
C ASN A 61 -6.98 26.85 61.33
N ASN A 62 -6.44 26.39 60.21
CA ASN A 62 -7.11 25.43 59.32
C ASN A 62 -7.25 24.01 59.87
N VAL A 63 -6.62 23.71 61.04
CA VAL A 63 -6.50 22.35 61.58
C VAL A 63 -7.30 22.15 62.91
N ALA A 64 -7.76 23.21 63.53
CA ALA A 64 -8.55 23.13 64.79
C ALA A 64 -9.91 23.82 64.60
N PRO A 65 -10.99 23.31 65.19
CA PRO A 65 -12.26 23.99 65.21
C PRO A 65 -12.12 25.26 66.05
N GLY A 66 -11.97 26.39 65.38
CA GLY A 66 -11.85 27.72 66.07
C GLY A 66 -11.47 28.74 64.98
N GLY A 67 -12.29 29.76 64.81
CA GLY A 67 -11.95 30.93 64.02
C GLY A 67 -10.88 31.74 64.69
N GLY A 68 -10.02 32.39 63.90
CA GLY A 68 -9.08 33.40 64.42
C GLY A 68 -9.80 34.57 65.01
N THR A 69 -9.25 35.16 66.06
CA THR A 69 -9.73 36.41 66.64
C THR A 69 -9.35 37.60 65.75
N GLY A 70 -10.25 38.50 65.52
CA GLY A 70 -9.95 39.73 64.84
C GLY A 70 -8.92 40.54 65.61
N GLY A 71 -7.94 41.17 64.88
CA GLY A 71 -6.93 42.02 65.47
C GLY A 71 -7.49 43.37 65.94
N ALA A 72 -7.02 43.86 67.04
CA ALA A 72 -7.19 45.24 67.44
C ALA A 72 -6.11 46.09 66.79
N GLY A 73 -6.49 47.07 66.00
CA GLY A 73 -5.52 47.96 65.34
C GLY A 73 -6.14 48.76 64.18
N TYR A 74 -5.34 49.56 63.52
CA TYR A 74 -5.81 50.42 62.45
C TYR A 74 -6.26 49.64 61.15
N SER A 75 -6.04 48.30 61.08
CA SER A 75 -6.31 47.52 59.89
C SER A 75 -7.55 46.64 59.94
N GLY A 76 -8.44 46.81 60.91
CA GLY A 76 -9.69 46.04 60.96
C GLY A 76 -9.60 44.62 61.54
N GLY A 77 -10.69 43.87 61.48
CA GLY A 77 -10.83 42.56 62.11
C GLY A 77 -10.11 41.46 61.33
N GLY A 78 -9.74 40.42 62.02
CA GLY A 78 -9.13 39.22 61.45
C GLY A 78 -10.15 38.46 60.59
N GLY A 79 -9.68 37.93 59.44
CA GLY A 79 -10.48 37.04 58.62
C GLY A 79 -10.67 35.66 59.28
N GLY A 80 -11.78 35.04 59.16
CA GLY A 80 -11.99 33.65 59.62
C GLY A 80 -11.20 32.65 58.76
N GLY A 81 -10.66 31.62 59.43
CA GLY A 81 -10.08 30.44 58.70
C GLY A 81 -11.15 29.53 58.09
N SER A 82 -10.77 28.76 57.09
CA SER A 82 -11.68 27.75 56.57
C SER A 82 -12.06 26.70 57.59
N GLY A 83 -13.31 26.43 57.86
CA GLY A 83 -13.78 25.33 58.63
C GLY A 83 -14.32 25.64 59.98
N SER A 84 -14.16 26.82 60.45
CA SER A 84 -14.89 27.36 61.63
C SER A 84 -15.05 28.85 61.45
N GLY A 85 -16.08 29.41 62.01
CA GLY A 85 -16.34 30.83 61.89
C GLY A 85 -15.17 31.67 62.40
N GLY A 86 -14.72 32.62 61.63
CA GLY A 86 -13.75 33.64 62.15
C GLY A 86 -14.38 34.54 63.18
N GLY A 87 -13.64 34.83 64.20
CA GLY A 87 -14.08 35.85 65.21
C GLY A 87 -14.20 37.21 64.53
N GLY A 88 -15.22 37.97 64.89
CA GLY A 88 -15.34 39.31 64.43
C GLY A 88 -14.17 40.16 64.93
N GLY A 89 -13.72 41.11 64.10
CA GLY A 89 -12.69 42.05 64.49
C GLY A 89 -13.12 42.88 65.76
N PHE A 90 -12.29 43.04 66.78
CA PHE A 90 -12.54 43.83 67.88
C PHE A 90 -12.08 45.29 67.64
N GLN A 91 -12.86 46.21 68.17
CA GLN A 91 -12.50 47.62 68.11
C GLN A 91 -11.39 47.94 69.13
N GLY A 92 -10.20 48.13 68.63
CA GLY A 92 -9.08 48.63 69.49
C GLY A 92 -9.08 50.13 69.72
N GLY A 93 -10.18 50.79 69.57
CA GLY A 93 -10.41 52.20 69.73
C GLY A 93 -11.72 52.63 69.03
N ILE A 94 -12.11 53.89 69.24
CA ILE A 94 -13.38 54.43 68.76
C ILE A 94 -13.56 54.52 67.21
N ASN A 95 -12.65 53.88 66.42
CA ASN A 95 -12.56 54.12 64.97
C ASN A 95 -12.34 52.87 64.11
N ALA A 96 -12.90 51.70 64.44
CA ALA A 96 -12.77 50.51 63.58
C ALA A 96 -14.12 49.76 63.33
N GLY A 97 -14.37 49.29 62.11
CA GLY A 97 -15.47 48.41 61.84
C GLY A 97 -15.24 46.97 62.34
N GLY A 98 -16.28 46.33 62.80
CA GLY A 98 -16.22 44.92 63.24
C GLY A 98 -15.82 43.96 62.12
N GLY A 99 -15.03 42.92 62.38
CA GLY A 99 -14.72 41.90 61.40
C GLY A 99 -15.91 40.94 61.10
N GLY A 100 -15.95 40.38 59.91
CA GLY A 100 -16.95 39.38 59.55
C GLY A 100 -16.68 38.06 60.27
N GLY A 101 -17.71 37.34 60.68
CA GLY A 101 -17.59 35.98 61.23
C GLY A 101 -17.27 34.93 60.10
N GLY A 102 -16.51 33.89 60.45
CA GLY A 102 -16.22 32.82 59.50
C GLY A 102 -17.45 31.91 59.18
N GLY A 103 -17.51 31.38 58.04
CA GLY A 103 -18.49 30.36 57.61
C GLY A 103 -18.24 29.01 58.27
N GLY A 104 -19.28 28.29 58.62
CA GLY A 104 -19.17 26.94 59.16
C GLY A 104 -18.96 25.87 58.08
N ARG A 105 -18.37 24.78 58.47
CA ARG A 105 -18.32 23.60 57.58
C ARG A 105 -19.72 23.06 57.30
N ALA A 106 -19.96 22.46 56.03
CA ALA A 106 -21.22 21.79 55.75
C ALA A 106 -21.29 20.42 56.43
N ALA A 107 -20.19 19.69 56.50
CA ALA A 107 -20.14 18.37 57.14
C ALA A 107 -18.73 18.07 57.72
N THR A 108 -18.72 17.31 58.81
CA THR A 108 -17.51 16.66 59.34
C THR A 108 -17.87 15.19 59.50
N VAL A 109 -17.04 14.30 58.91
CA VAL A 109 -17.31 12.86 58.87
C VAL A 109 -16.09 12.08 59.31
N SER A 110 -16.35 11.02 60.14
CA SER A 110 -15.34 10.03 60.53
C SER A 110 -15.77 8.69 59.98
N GLY A 111 -14.85 8.03 59.25
CA GLY A 111 -15.16 6.76 58.52
C GLY A 111 -15.58 6.97 57.05
N ASN A 112 -15.85 5.86 56.38
CA ASN A 112 -16.18 5.87 54.94
C ASN A 112 -17.47 6.64 54.69
N TYR A 113 -17.44 7.52 53.71
CA TYR A 113 -18.58 8.37 53.38
C TYR A 113 -18.89 8.39 51.90
N ALA A 114 -20.17 8.11 51.60
CA ALA A 114 -20.69 8.29 50.22
C ALA A 114 -21.58 9.54 50.18
N ALA A 115 -21.10 10.59 49.51
CA ALA A 115 -21.85 11.81 49.32
C ALA A 115 -22.96 11.56 48.29
N VAL A 116 -24.19 11.54 48.77
CA VAL A 116 -25.43 11.37 47.96
C VAL A 116 -26.27 12.63 47.91
N VAL A 117 -25.87 13.67 48.67
CA VAL A 117 -26.49 14.99 48.73
C VAL A 117 -25.45 16.07 48.53
N ASN A 118 -25.89 17.22 48.06
CA ASN A 118 -25.02 18.36 47.85
C ASN A 118 -24.56 18.94 49.19
N LEU A 119 -23.29 19.29 49.31
CA LEU A 119 -22.70 19.92 50.49
C LEU A 119 -22.14 21.29 50.10
N THR A 120 -22.44 22.31 50.90
CA THR A 120 -21.87 23.67 50.69
C THR A 120 -21.47 24.27 52.04
N GLY A 121 -20.18 24.62 52.18
CA GLY A 121 -19.68 25.36 53.32
C GLY A 121 -20.38 26.72 53.48
N GLY A 122 -20.55 27.18 54.70
CA GLY A 122 -21.10 28.48 54.97
C GLY A 122 -20.21 29.59 54.38
N ASN A 123 -20.78 30.65 53.93
CA ASN A 123 -20.04 31.83 53.50
C ASN A 123 -19.51 32.62 54.72
N GLY A 124 -18.37 33.26 54.55
CA GLY A 124 -17.84 34.22 55.52
C GLY A 124 -18.74 35.46 55.59
N GLY A 125 -18.83 36.00 56.74
CA GLY A 125 -19.55 37.29 56.98
C GLY A 125 -18.77 38.49 56.40
N ALA A 126 -19.48 39.49 55.93
CA ALA A 126 -18.84 40.72 55.49
C ALA A 126 -18.27 41.52 56.69
N GLY A 127 -17.17 42.20 56.49
CA GLY A 127 -16.60 43.14 57.41
C GLY A 127 -17.46 44.40 57.61
N GLY A 128 -17.49 44.97 58.81
CA GLY A 128 -18.22 46.19 59.09
C GLY A 128 -17.60 47.41 58.37
N LEU A 129 -18.44 48.38 58.09
CA LEU A 129 -18.03 49.69 57.56
C LEU A 129 -17.18 50.45 58.60
N GLY A 130 -16.09 51.06 58.16
CA GLY A 130 -15.27 51.91 58.93
C GLY A 130 -15.86 53.36 59.06
N PRO A 131 -15.75 54.09 60.23
CA PRO A 131 -16.10 55.44 60.29
C PRO A 131 -15.20 56.35 59.43
N TYR A 132 -15.55 57.65 59.32
CA TYR A 132 -14.92 58.57 58.32
C TYR A 132 -13.38 58.70 58.53
N ASN A 133 -12.86 58.49 59.74
CA ASN A 133 -11.41 58.48 60.04
C ASN A 133 -10.94 57.17 60.65
N GLY A 134 -11.60 56.01 60.39
CA GLY A 134 -11.22 54.73 61.00
C GLY A 134 -11.05 53.62 60.01
N SER A 135 -10.58 52.46 60.46
CA SER A 135 -10.36 51.28 59.66
C SER A 135 -11.64 50.50 59.42
N ALA A 136 -11.79 49.96 58.22
CA ALA A 136 -12.87 49.03 57.90
C ALA A 136 -12.61 47.62 58.45
N GLY A 137 -13.66 46.87 58.74
CA GLY A 137 -13.55 45.47 59.18
C GLY A 137 -13.13 44.50 58.06
N GLY A 138 -12.35 43.50 58.45
CA GLY A 138 -12.01 42.41 57.50
C GLY A 138 -13.18 41.45 57.29
N GLY A 139 -13.25 40.86 56.10
CA GLY A 139 -14.23 39.79 55.78
C GLY A 139 -13.87 38.49 56.48
N GLY A 140 -14.87 37.69 56.86
CA GLY A 140 -14.66 36.32 57.39
C GLY A 140 -14.32 35.27 56.35
N GLY A 141 -13.58 34.30 56.73
CA GLY A 141 -13.27 33.16 55.80
C GLY A 141 -14.50 32.25 55.50
N GLY A 142 -14.62 31.73 54.36
CA GLY A 142 -15.63 30.70 54.01
C GLY A 142 -15.35 29.37 54.70
N GLY A 143 -16.43 28.63 54.99
CA GLY A 143 -16.31 27.28 55.60
C GLY A 143 -16.01 26.20 54.54
N ASP A 144 -15.37 25.13 54.98
CA ASP A 144 -15.14 23.98 54.08
C ASP A 144 -16.46 23.26 53.72
N GLY A 145 -16.53 22.65 52.51
CA GLY A 145 -17.66 21.81 52.11
C GLY A 145 -17.71 20.53 52.93
N LEU A 146 -16.59 19.82 53.06
CA LEU A 146 -16.50 18.60 53.82
C LEU A 146 -15.13 18.49 54.52
N TYR A 147 -15.12 18.07 55.77
CA TYR A 147 -13.91 17.59 56.44
C TYR A 147 -14.03 16.12 56.77
N LEU A 148 -13.15 15.27 56.17
CA LEU A 148 -13.06 13.84 56.43
C LEU A 148 -11.92 13.58 57.40
N SER A 149 -12.27 13.18 58.62
CA SER A 149 -11.28 12.93 59.68
C SER A 149 -10.73 11.50 59.65
N GLY A 150 -11.32 10.61 58.80
CA GLY A 150 -10.86 9.23 58.61
C GLY A 150 -11.81 8.50 57.65
N GLY A 151 -11.31 7.40 57.00
CA GLY A 151 -12.03 6.61 56.04
C GLY A 151 -11.97 7.17 54.58
N ASP A 152 -12.65 6.52 53.68
CA ASP A 152 -12.68 6.86 52.25
C ASP A 152 -13.89 7.71 51.87
N LEU A 153 -13.73 8.55 50.85
CA LEU A 153 -14.78 9.40 50.31
C LEU A 153 -15.18 8.95 48.92
N GLN A 154 -16.49 8.76 48.71
CA GLN A 154 -17.08 8.63 47.39
C GLN A 154 -18.04 9.81 47.11
N VAL A 155 -17.81 10.54 46.04
CA VAL A 155 -18.70 11.59 45.57
C VAL A 155 -19.42 11.07 44.30
N ASN A 156 -20.73 10.89 44.41
CA ASN A 156 -21.54 10.31 43.34
C ASN A 156 -21.75 11.30 42.19
N ALA A 157 -22.03 10.79 41.03
CA ALA A 157 -22.36 11.60 39.85
C ALA A 157 -23.57 12.49 40.14
N GLY A 158 -23.48 13.76 39.72
CA GLY A 158 -24.54 14.77 39.96
C GLY A 158 -24.51 15.41 41.37
N VAL A 159 -23.67 14.93 42.28
CA VAL A 159 -23.46 15.54 43.60
C VAL A 159 -22.33 16.56 43.54
N PHE A 160 -22.49 17.67 44.24
CA PHE A 160 -21.41 18.62 44.40
C PHE A 160 -21.04 18.83 45.90
N ILE A 161 -19.75 19.04 46.13
CA ILE A 161 -19.21 19.49 47.42
C ILE A 161 -18.46 20.77 47.15
N ARG A 162 -18.89 21.87 47.83
CA ARG A 162 -18.33 23.20 47.60
C ARG A 162 -17.93 23.84 48.92
N GLY A 163 -16.77 24.50 48.91
CA GLY A 163 -16.39 25.42 49.99
C GLY A 163 -17.24 26.71 49.92
N GLY A 164 -17.51 27.29 51.08
CA GLY A 164 -18.18 28.60 51.20
C GLY A 164 -17.30 29.73 50.64
N SER A 165 -17.91 30.77 50.17
CA SER A 165 -17.18 31.96 49.70
C SER A 165 -16.64 32.76 50.94
N GLY A 166 -15.51 33.37 50.75
CA GLY A 166 -15.02 34.35 51.75
C GLY A 166 -15.93 35.61 51.82
N GLY A 167 -16.00 36.25 52.99
CA GLY A 167 -16.73 37.45 53.14
C GLY A 167 -16.02 38.66 52.54
N ASP A 168 -16.76 39.60 52.04
CA ASP A 168 -16.20 40.89 51.60
C ASP A 168 -15.66 41.72 52.70
N ALA A 169 -14.64 42.46 52.48
CA ALA A 169 -14.15 43.46 53.44
C ALA A 169 -15.08 44.66 53.54
N GLY A 170 -15.14 45.30 54.72
CA GLY A 170 -15.82 46.57 54.88
C GLY A 170 -15.15 47.68 54.07
N THR A 171 -15.86 48.75 53.79
CA THR A 171 -15.35 49.94 53.10
C THR A 171 -15.24 51.09 54.10
N THR A 172 -14.35 52.04 53.85
CA THR A 172 -14.21 53.27 54.66
C THR A 172 -13.96 54.46 53.72
N SER A 173 -14.28 55.64 54.10
CA SER A 173 -13.95 56.87 53.41
C SER A 173 -12.58 57.42 53.84
N ALA A 174 -11.86 56.77 54.76
CA ALA A 174 -10.54 57.17 55.28
C ALA A 174 -9.48 56.11 55.08
N ASP A 175 -8.32 56.15 55.75
CA ASP A 175 -7.11 55.44 55.40
C ASP A 175 -7.00 53.94 55.73
N GLY A 176 -7.99 53.36 56.37
CA GLY A 176 -7.91 51.99 56.85
C GLY A 176 -8.70 50.98 55.94
N ASN A 177 -8.02 50.14 55.16
CA ASN A 177 -8.64 49.16 54.29
C ASN A 177 -8.83 47.81 54.95
N GLY A 178 -10.05 47.24 54.87
CA GLY A 178 -10.29 45.88 55.32
C GLY A 178 -9.80 44.90 54.29
N GLY A 179 -9.12 43.81 54.68
CA GLY A 179 -8.81 42.63 53.84
C GLY A 179 -10.02 41.68 53.78
N ALA A 180 -10.27 41.07 52.63
CA ALA A 180 -11.37 40.12 52.48
C ALA A 180 -11.01 38.74 53.07
N GLY A 181 -12.04 37.98 53.37
CA GLY A 181 -11.89 36.58 53.79
C GLY A 181 -11.54 35.64 52.60
N GLY A 182 -10.73 34.64 52.83
CA GLY A 182 -10.46 33.59 51.84
C GLY A 182 -11.64 32.64 51.69
N GLY A 183 -11.76 32.00 50.50
CA GLY A 183 -12.72 30.94 50.28
C GLY A 183 -12.43 29.66 51.04
N GLY A 184 -13.46 28.96 51.49
CA GLY A 184 -13.35 27.65 52.12
C GLY A 184 -12.90 26.57 51.11
N LYS A 185 -12.33 25.51 51.59
CA LYS A 185 -11.93 24.38 50.76
C LYS A 185 -13.13 23.51 50.39
N GLY A 186 -13.11 22.83 49.21
CA GLY A 186 -14.20 21.94 48.84
C GLY A 186 -14.21 20.74 49.78
N VAL A 187 -13.12 19.98 49.80
CA VAL A 187 -12.92 18.81 50.69
C VAL A 187 -11.56 18.90 51.36
N VAL A 188 -11.53 18.59 52.61
CA VAL A 188 -10.30 18.46 53.41
C VAL A 188 -10.27 17.07 54.03
N VAL A 189 -9.17 16.32 53.75
CA VAL A 189 -8.93 14.95 54.24
C VAL A 189 -7.81 14.99 55.25
N GLY A 190 -8.11 14.63 56.52
CA GLY A 190 -7.17 14.72 57.63
C GLY A 190 -6.26 13.50 57.80
N THR A 191 -6.55 12.37 57.18
CA THR A 191 -5.79 11.12 57.25
C THR A 191 -5.55 10.57 55.85
N THR A 192 -4.76 9.53 55.72
CA THR A 192 -4.64 8.80 54.41
C THR A 192 -5.99 8.22 54.04
N ALA A 193 -6.45 8.47 52.84
CA ALA A 193 -7.78 8.02 52.30
C ALA A 193 -7.79 7.85 50.81
N THR A 194 -8.79 7.09 50.34
CA THR A 194 -9.18 7.06 48.92
C THR A 194 -10.34 8.04 48.69
N VAL A 195 -10.16 8.97 47.75
CA VAL A 195 -11.21 9.89 47.31
C VAL A 195 -11.61 9.50 45.89
N THR A 196 -12.81 8.95 45.73
CA THR A 196 -13.39 8.64 44.44
C THR A 196 -14.43 9.71 44.08
N ASN A 197 -14.13 10.52 43.06
CA ASN A 197 -15.01 11.60 42.61
C ASN A 197 -15.61 11.33 41.22
N ALA A 198 -16.91 11.14 41.20
CA ALA A 198 -17.70 11.14 39.97
C ALA A 198 -18.61 12.38 39.83
N GLY A 199 -18.64 13.22 40.84
CA GLY A 199 -19.42 14.46 40.93
C GLY A 199 -18.54 15.71 40.77
N SER A 200 -18.75 16.71 41.58
CA SER A 200 -18.00 17.97 41.54
C SER A 200 -17.50 18.35 42.91
N ILE A 201 -16.21 18.63 43.04
CA ILE A 201 -15.57 19.16 44.25
C ILE A 201 -15.00 20.52 43.88
N THR A 202 -15.44 21.60 44.57
CA THR A 202 -15.06 22.97 44.23
C THR A 202 -14.67 23.75 45.46
N GLY A 203 -13.54 24.45 45.44
CA GLY A 203 -13.20 25.45 46.45
C GLY A 203 -14.11 26.68 46.40
N GLY A 204 -14.30 27.32 47.51
CA GLY A 204 -15.04 28.59 47.61
C GLY A 204 -14.23 29.76 47.00
N SER A 205 -14.93 30.76 46.50
CA SER A 205 -14.29 32.02 46.04
C SER A 205 -13.84 32.87 47.23
N GLY A 206 -12.78 33.64 47.03
CA GLY A 206 -12.40 34.70 48.00
C GLY A 206 -13.36 35.89 47.93
N GLY A 207 -13.51 36.62 49.03
CA GLY A 207 -14.26 37.84 49.13
C GLY A 207 -13.57 39.04 48.47
N SER A 208 -14.29 40.13 48.26
CA SER A 208 -13.79 41.38 47.68
C SER A 208 -13.04 42.21 48.76
N GLY A 209 -11.90 42.74 48.36
CA GLY A 209 -11.19 43.71 49.23
C GLY A 209 -11.98 45.03 49.45
N GLY A 210 -11.84 45.65 50.61
CA GLY A 210 -12.46 46.93 50.91
C GLY A 210 -11.83 48.09 50.15
N GLY A 211 -12.59 49.10 49.83
CA GLY A 211 -12.14 50.31 49.14
C GLY A 211 -12.08 51.48 50.13
N SER A 212 -11.10 52.36 49.98
CA SER A 212 -11.01 53.62 50.70
C SER A 212 -10.64 54.80 49.76
N ALA A 213 -10.66 56.01 50.23
CA ALA A 213 -10.32 57.18 49.42
C ALA A 213 -8.86 57.20 48.98
N ILE A 214 -7.94 56.53 49.66
CA ILE A 214 -6.49 56.61 49.41
C ILE A 214 -5.83 55.26 49.28
N GLY A 215 -6.56 54.17 49.29
CA GLY A 215 -6.00 52.83 49.11
C GLY A 215 -7.02 51.73 48.87
N SER A 216 -6.56 50.52 48.55
CA SER A 216 -7.43 49.36 48.34
C SER A 216 -7.06 48.23 49.29
N GLY A 217 -8.05 47.53 49.84
CA GLY A 217 -7.84 46.29 50.59
C GLY A 217 -7.54 45.11 49.70
N SER A 218 -6.80 44.16 50.20
CA SER A 218 -6.57 42.90 49.44
C SER A 218 -7.86 42.06 49.31
N GLY A 219 -8.12 41.53 48.20
CA GLY A 219 -9.11 40.46 48.02
C GLY A 219 -8.73 39.21 48.82
N GLY A 220 -9.66 38.31 49.04
CA GLY A 220 -9.42 37.01 49.68
C GLY A 220 -8.91 35.98 48.68
N GLY A 221 -8.04 35.07 49.03
CA GLY A 221 -7.62 33.93 48.20
C GLY A 221 -8.75 32.94 47.92
N GLY A 222 -8.75 32.30 46.80
CA GLY A 222 -9.69 31.19 46.52
C GLY A 222 -9.31 29.96 47.36
N GLY A 223 -10.32 29.17 47.77
CA GLY A 223 -10.09 27.91 48.50
C GLY A 223 -9.67 26.81 47.54
N ASP A 224 -8.87 25.85 47.98
CA ASP A 224 -8.53 24.66 47.22
C ASP A 224 -9.78 23.77 47.01
N GLY A 225 -9.82 23.05 45.88
CA GLY A 225 -10.86 22.07 45.65
C GLY A 225 -10.76 20.89 46.60
N LEU A 226 -9.64 20.20 46.62
CA LEU A 226 -9.40 19.00 47.41
C LEU A 226 -8.01 19.09 48.06
N VAL A 227 -7.98 18.86 49.39
CA VAL A 227 -6.75 18.87 50.18
C VAL A 227 -6.55 17.53 50.88
N LEU A 228 -5.42 16.84 50.67
CA LEU A 228 -5.01 15.63 51.39
C LEU A 228 -3.61 15.84 52.00
N ALA A 229 -3.55 16.25 53.24
CA ALA A 229 -2.27 16.54 53.86
C ALA A 229 -1.47 15.29 54.28
N ALA A 230 -2.13 14.18 54.55
CA ALA A 230 -1.52 12.92 55.03
C ALA A 230 -1.32 11.87 53.94
N GLY A 231 -1.52 12.21 52.64
CA GLY A 231 -1.43 11.28 51.52
C GLY A 231 -2.74 10.62 51.19
N GLY A 232 -2.72 9.84 50.11
CA GLY A 232 -3.91 9.07 49.68
C GLY A 232 -4.04 8.90 48.16
N ILE A 233 -5.15 8.32 47.79
CA ILE A 233 -5.48 8.02 46.37
C ILE A 233 -6.65 8.92 45.96
N VAL A 234 -6.53 9.57 44.84
CA VAL A 234 -7.61 10.36 44.22
C VAL A 234 -7.96 9.71 42.86
N ILE A 235 -9.18 9.24 42.74
CA ILE A 235 -9.74 8.70 41.45
C ILE A 235 -10.81 9.70 41.00
N ASN A 236 -10.50 10.47 39.97
CA ASN A 236 -11.37 11.51 39.46
C ASN A 236 -11.92 11.20 38.10
N THR A 237 -13.22 11.02 37.99
CA THR A 237 -14.00 10.95 36.73
C THR A 237 -14.95 12.13 36.56
N GLY A 238 -15.07 12.95 37.63
CA GLY A 238 -15.88 14.15 37.64
C GLY A 238 -15.06 15.43 37.56
N MET A 239 -15.39 16.44 38.32
CA MET A 239 -14.72 17.75 38.31
C MET A 239 -14.11 18.05 39.68
N ILE A 240 -12.86 18.48 39.75
CA ILE A 240 -12.24 19.07 40.93
C ILE A 240 -11.68 20.42 40.54
N SER A 241 -12.09 21.50 41.22
CA SER A 241 -11.64 22.84 40.88
C SER A 241 -11.32 23.67 42.15
N GLY A 242 -10.28 24.46 42.08
CA GLY A 242 -10.05 25.53 43.04
C GLY A 242 -11.04 26.68 42.88
N GLY A 243 -11.29 27.38 43.93
CA GLY A 243 -12.09 28.61 43.96
C GLY A 243 -11.35 29.81 43.35
N THR A 244 -12.07 30.81 42.89
CA THR A 244 -11.50 32.05 42.34
C THR A 244 -11.04 32.96 43.50
N GLY A 245 -9.91 33.62 43.34
CA GLY A 245 -9.51 34.70 44.23
C GLY A 245 -10.48 35.90 44.08
N GLY A 246 -10.75 36.56 45.20
CA GLY A 246 -11.58 37.75 45.22
C GLY A 246 -10.92 38.94 44.51
N PRO A 247 -11.70 39.94 44.09
CA PRO A 247 -11.14 41.16 43.53
C PRO A 247 -10.45 42.00 44.62
N GLN A 248 -9.45 42.71 44.23
CA GLN A 248 -8.90 43.76 45.07
C GLN A 248 -9.95 44.90 45.24
N GLY A 249 -9.81 45.72 46.27
CA GLY A 249 -10.66 46.89 46.44
C GLY A 249 -10.55 47.87 45.29
N ASP A 250 -10.73 49.13 45.54
CA ASP A 250 -10.83 50.17 44.51
C ASP A 250 -9.74 50.13 43.44
N PRO A 251 -10.07 49.93 42.18
CA PRO A 251 -9.10 49.77 41.07
C PRO A 251 -8.29 51.07 40.79
N ARG A 252 -8.62 52.18 41.36
CA ARG A 252 -7.85 53.43 41.19
C ARG A 252 -6.47 53.39 41.81
N TYR A 253 -6.20 52.41 42.76
CA TYR A 253 -4.94 52.22 43.42
C TYR A 253 -4.43 50.75 43.30
N PRO A 254 -4.10 50.28 42.15
CA PRO A 254 -3.85 48.86 41.94
C PRO A 254 -2.46 48.34 42.40
N THR A 255 -1.57 49.22 42.90
CA THR A 255 -0.14 48.90 42.94
C THR A 255 0.36 48.47 44.34
N PHE A 256 -0.43 48.48 45.39
CA PHE A 256 0.04 48.16 46.75
C PHE A 256 -0.04 46.69 47.17
N PHE A 257 -0.87 45.88 46.52
CA PHE A 257 -0.98 44.43 46.85
C PHE A 257 -0.82 43.59 45.64
N PRO A 258 -0.09 42.44 45.76
CA PRO A 258 0.00 41.49 44.65
C PRO A 258 -1.39 40.94 44.27
N PRO A 259 -1.61 40.55 43.00
CA PRO A 259 -2.86 39.91 42.57
C PRO A 259 -3.18 38.70 43.46
N VAL A 260 -4.44 38.62 43.87
CA VAL A 260 -4.90 37.55 44.77
C VAL A 260 -5.02 36.26 43.98
N ALA A 261 -4.42 35.19 44.50
CA ALA A 261 -4.40 33.90 43.86
C ALA A 261 -5.74 33.15 43.97
N GLY A 262 -6.11 32.38 42.98
CA GLY A 262 -7.12 31.33 43.11
C GLY A 262 -6.62 30.16 43.94
N GLY A 263 -7.50 29.26 44.36
CA GLY A 263 -7.14 28.01 45.02
C GLY A 263 -6.63 26.96 44.03
N ALA A 264 -5.83 26.03 44.52
CA ALA A 264 -5.46 24.86 43.71
C ALA A 264 -6.65 23.91 43.49
N GLY A 265 -6.63 23.16 42.40
CA GLY A 265 -7.62 22.08 42.21
C GLY A 265 -7.42 21.00 43.28
N ILE A 266 -6.20 20.45 43.34
CA ILE A 266 -5.77 19.46 44.36
C ILE A 266 -4.48 19.95 45.02
N SER A 267 -4.38 19.80 46.32
CA SER A 267 -3.12 20.02 47.05
C SER A 267 -2.89 18.91 48.06
N GLY A 268 -1.63 18.45 48.21
CA GLY A 268 -1.31 17.47 49.23
C GLY A 268 0.03 16.78 49.02
N ALA A 269 0.37 15.86 49.91
CA ALA A 269 1.65 15.16 50.00
C ALA A 269 1.45 13.65 49.89
N GLY A 270 2.33 12.93 49.15
CA GLY A 270 2.25 11.47 49.02
C GLY A 270 0.98 11.02 48.31
N LEU A 271 0.60 11.66 47.22
CA LEU A 271 -0.64 11.43 46.50
C LEU A 271 -0.46 10.53 45.28
N VAL A 272 -1.43 9.63 45.07
CA VAL A 272 -1.64 8.91 43.83
C VAL A 272 -2.91 9.45 43.20
N VAL A 273 -2.79 10.24 42.15
CA VAL A 273 -3.92 10.86 41.46
C VAL A 273 -4.16 10.14 40.13
N GLN A 274 -5.35 9.59 39.93
CA GLN A 274 -5.83 9.02 38.65
C GLN A 274 -6.94 9.92 38.13
N ASN A 275 -6.71 10.54 36.97
CA ASN A 275 -7.64 11.50 36.41
C ASN A 275 -8.16 11.06 35.04
N ALA A 276 -9.47 10.88 34.93
CA ALA A 276 -10.23 10.73 33.68
C ALA A 276 -11.27 11.87 33.50
N GLY A 277 -11.32 12.80 34.51
CA GLY A 277 -12.23 13.93 34.54
C GLY A 277 -11.50 15.27 34.39
N ILE A 278 -12.04 16.29 35.04
CA ILE A 278 -11.53 17.67 34.98
C ILE A 278 -10.86 18.02 36.30
N ILE A 279 -9.63 18.54 36.23
CA ILE A 279 -8.95 19.19 37.40
C ILE A 279 -8.51 20.57 36.96
N SER A 280 -8.90 21.60 37.70
CA SER A 280 -8.56 22.99 37.40
C SER A 280 -8.19 23.82 38.61
N GLY A 281 -7.17 24.65 38.50
CA GLY A 281 -6.90 25.71 39.44
C GLY A 281 -7.88 26.86 39.26
N GLY A 282 -8.19 27.56 40.36
CA GLY A 282 -9.00 28.76 40.32
C GLY A 282 -8.28 29.94 39.66
N LEU A 283 -9.02 30.88 39.11
CA LEU A 283 -8.46 32.14 38.61
C LEU A 283 -8.26 33.15 39.78
N GLY A 284 -7.18 33.87 39.75
CA GLY A 284 -6.98 35.00 40.67
C GLY A 284 -7.86 36.20 40.32
N ASN A 285 -7.93 37.15 41.25
CA ASN A 285 -8.47 38.49 41.06
C ASN A 285 -9.84 38.50 40.32
N ALA A 286 -10.84 37.86 40.91
CA ALA A 286 -12.21 37.71 40.36
C ALA A 286 -12.27 37.14 38.91
N GLY A 287 -11.32 36.32 38.52
CA GLY A 287 -11.31 35.69 37.24
C GLY A 287 -10.45 36.40 36.16
N THR A 288 -9.81 37.52 36.51
CA THR A 288 -8.91 38.26 35.59
C THR A 288 -7.41 38.02 35.87
N GLY A 289 -7.07 37.44 37.02
CA GLY A 289 -5.69 37.16 37.42
C GLY A 289 -5.17 35.80 36.92
N ALA A 290 -3.92 35.53 37.25
CA ALA A 290 -3.28 34.25 36.91
C ALA A 290 -4.03 33.06 37.49
N ARG A 291 -4.05 31.96 36.78
CA ARG A 291 -4.63 30.72 37.25
C ARG A 291 -3.71 30.02 38.23
N ALA A 292 -4.27 29.58 39.34
CA ALA A 292 -3.58 28.73 40.30
C ALA A 292 -3.24 27.35 39.70
N ASN A 293 -2.42 26.60 40.38
CA ASN A 293 -2.09 25.24 39.94
C ASN A 293 -3.33 24.35 39.94
N ALA A 294 -3.44 23.52 38.95
CA ALA A 294 -4.46 22.46 38.95
C ALA A 294 -4.14 21.45 40.06
N ILE A 295 -2.86 21.10 40.18
CA ILE A 295 -2.36 20.20 41.24
C ILE A 295 -1.06 20.76 41.82
N THR A 296 -0.94 20.76 43.14
CA THR A 296 0.28 21.10 43.85
C THR A 296 0.64 19.96 44.78
N PHE A 297 1.70 19.25 44.50
CA PHE A 297 2.27 18.25 45.41
C PHE A 297 3.15 18.96 46.40
N THR A 298 2.87 18.77 47.68
CA THR A 298 3.51 19.53 48.79
C THR A 298 4.52 18.73 49.60
N GLY A 299 4.67 17.41 49.32
CA GLY A 299 5.60 16.53 50.01
C GLY A 299 5.46 15.10 49.58
N GLY A 300 6.35 14.21 50.07
CA GLY A 300 6.32 12.77 49.77
C GLY A 300 6.68 12.45 48.34
N VAL A 301 6.39 11.23 47.89
CA VAL A 301 6.50 10.77 46.50
C VAL A 301 5.10 10.65 45.90
N ASN A 302 4.88 11.31 44.79
CA ASN A 302 3.58 11.46 44.21
C ASN A 302 3.51 10.87 42.78
N SER A 303 2.31 10.54 42.35
CA SER A 303 2.08 10.13 40.99
C SER A 303 0.77 10.73 40.47
N LEU A 304 0.82 11.25 39.25
CA LEU A 304 -0.36 11.68 38.50
C LEU A 304 -0.53 10.77 37.27
N GLU A 305 -1.64 10.03 37.19
CA GLU A 305 -2.03 9.29 36.05
C GLU A 305 -3.12 10.05 35.27
N LEU A 306 -2.84 10.36 34.03
CA LEU A 306 -3.82 10.88 33.08
C LEU A 306 -4.43 9.71 32.28
N GLN A 307 -5.76 9.71 32.22
CA GLN A 307 -6.52 8.73 31.45
C GLN A 307 -7.30 9.43 30.32
N ALA A 308 -7.82 8.69 29.37
CA ALA A 308 -8.64 9.26 28.31
C ALA A 308 -9.81 10.06 28.88
N GLY A 309 -10.04 11.27 28.36
CA GLY A 309 -11.02 12.23 28.91
C GLY A 309 -10.46 13.19 29.94
N SER A 310 -9.24 12.98 30.46
CA SER A 310 -8.57 13.87 31.37
C SER A 310 -8.41 15.27 30.80
N THR A 311 -8.86 16.27 31.54
CA THR A 311 -8.64 17.70 31.27
C THR A 311 -8.01 18.34 32.46
N VAL A 312 -6.81 18.91 32.33
CA VAL A 312 -6.10 19.62 33.37
C VAL A 312 -5.89 21.07 32.95
N THR A 313 -6.42 21.99 33.73
CA THR A 313 -6.34 23.43 33.44
C THR A 313 -5.63 24.19 34.57
N GLY A 314 -4.44 24.67 34.30
CA GLY A 314 -3.47 25.20 35.24
C GLY A 314 -2.25 24.29 35.32
N ASN A 315 -1.22 24.74 36.04
CA ASN A 315 0.02 23.95 36.19
C ASN A 315 -0.16 22.76 37.12
N VAL A 316 0.61 21.74 36.90
CA VAL A 316 0.82 20.63 37.83
C VAL A 316 2.26 20.73 38.33
N MET A 317 2.40 20.98 39.65
CA MET A 317 3.70 21.12 40.29
C MET A 317 4.04 19.86 41.06
N ALA A 318 5.03 19.13 40.58
CA ALA A 318 5.64 18.03 41.33
C ALA A 318 6.36 18.59 42.58
N PHE A 319 6.42 17.83 43.62
CA PHE A 319 7.21 18.18 44.79
C PHE A 319 8.70 18.00 44.56
N SER A 320 9.07 16.92 43.85
CA SER A 320 10.45 16.59 43.56
C SER A 320 10.56 15.71 42.34
N TYR A 321 11.76 15.50 41.80
CA TYR A 321 12.04 14.56 40.70
C TYR A 321 11.80 13.07 41.09
N ALA A 322 11.39 12.75 42.31
CA ALA A 322 10.89 11.42 42.67
C ALA A 322 9.44 11.22 42.21
N ASP A 323 8.74 12.27 41.85
CA ASP A 323 7.36 12.22 41.40
C ASP A 323 7.24 11.72 39.96
N THR A 324 6.13 11.04 39.68
CA THR A 324 5.90 10.36 38.39
C THR A 324 4.65 10.91 37.68
N LEU A 325 4.79 11.30 36.43
CA LEU A 325 3.66 11.49 35.50
C LEU A 325 3.39 10.20 34.76
N ARG A 326 2.14 9.77 34.71
CA ARG A 326 1.73 8.51 34.08
C ARG A 326 0.66 8.78 33.00
N LEU A 327 0.72 8.03 31.90
CA LEU A 327 -0.36 7.91 30.92
C LEU A 327 -0.94 6.50 31.02
N GLY A 328 -2.21 6.41 31.40
CA GLY A 328 -2.82 5.13 31.76
C GLY A 328 -4.22 4.93 31.17
N GLY A 329 -4.94 4.04 31.87
CA GLY A 329 -6.31 3.67 31.46
C GLY A 329 -6.36 2.63 30.34
N ALA A 330 -7.60 2.31 29.90
CA ALA A 330 -7.85 1.31 28.85
C ALA A 330 -8.25 1.95 27.50
N ALA A 331 -8.73 3.20 27.52
CA ALA A 331 -9.12 3.90 26.30
C ALA A 331 -7.94 4.71 25.73
N ASN A 332 -7.83 4.73 24.39
CA ASN A 332 -6.78 5.44 23.69
C ASN A 332 -6.92 6.96 23.82
N SER A 333 -5.78 7.67 23.84
CA SER A 333 -5.77 9.12 23.93
C SER A 333 -4.47 9.70 23.37
N SER A 334 -4.32 11.02 23.42
CA SER A 334 -3.11 11.73 23.00
C SER A 334 -2.60 12.66 24.12
N PHE A 335 -1.30 12.95 24.06
CA PHE A 335 -0.65 13.88 25.00
C PHE A 335 0.32 14.78 24.23
N ASP A 336 0.23 16.09 24.48
CA ASP A 336 1.14 17.06 23.89
C ASP A 336 2.39 17.20 24.78
N LEU A 337 3.50 16.70 24.29
CA LEU A 337 4.80 16.74 24.94
C LEU A 337 5.30 18.15 25.26
N SER A 338 4.84 19.18 24.55
CA SER A 338 5.19 20.57 24.83
C SER A 338 4.70 21.02 26.21
N THR A 339 3.75 20.28 26.78
CA THR A 339 3.21 20.54 28.11
C THR A 339 4.02 19.89 29.25
N LEU A 340 5.05 19.07 28.94
CA LEU A 340 5.91 18.38 29.91
C LEU A 340 7.33 18.98 29.93
N GLY A 341 7.79 19.42 31.07
CA GLY A 341 9.11 19.99 31.29
C GLY A 341 9.12 21.05 32.40
N ASP A 342 10.27 21.49 32.88
CA ASP A 342 10.39 22.37 34.07
C ASP A 342 9.72 23.73 33.93
N SER A 343 9.54 24.23 32.73
CA SER A 343 8.83 25.48 32.44
C SER A 343 7.44 25.29 31.85
N ALA A 344 7.02 24.02 31.62
CA ALA A 344 5.77 23.67 30.99
C ALA A 344 4.62 23.51 32.01
N GLN A 345 3.46 22.99 31.58
CA GLN A 345 2.30 22.76 32.43
C GLN A 345 2.57 21.67 33.49
N TYR A 346 3.16 20.54 33.11
CA TYR A 346 3.54 19.44 34.01
C TYR A 346 5.04 19.57 34.29
N ARG A 347 5.37 20.06 35.48
CA ARG A 347 6.74 20.47 35.85
C ARG A 347 7.28 19.80 37.09
N GLY A 348 8.61 19.56 37.10
CA GLY A 348 9.32 18.97 38.24
C GLY A 348 9.22 17.47 38.40
N PHE A 349 8.61 16.76 37.45
CA PHE A 349 8.57 15.30 37.42
C PHE A 349 9.91 14.71 36.97
N GLY A 350 10.37 13.62 37.60
CA GLY A 350 11.59 12.89 37.22
C GLY A 350 11.33 11.62 36.44
N SER A 351 10.08 11.14 36.38
CA SER A 351 9.68 9.96 35.67
C SER A 351 8.42 10.20 34.84
N PHE A 352 8.42 9.66 33.63
CA PHE A 352 7.28 9.65 32.72
C PHE A 352 6.96 8.22 32.30
N VAL A 353 5.78 7.71 32.67
CA VAL A 353 5.45 6.30 32.55
C VAL A 353 4.23 6.10 31.68
N LYS A 354 4.31 5.21 30.70
CA LYS A 354 3.14 4.65 30.02
C LYS A 354 2.70 3.36 30.72
N ALA A 355 1.49 3.35 31.22
CA ALA A 355 0.85 2.24 31.92
C ALA A 355 -0.52 1.91 31.30
N GLY A 356 -1.13 0.80 31.74
CA GLY A 356 -2.44 0.36 31.22
C GLY A 356 -2.40 -0.08 29.74
N SER A 357 -3.48 -0.67 29.28
CA SER A 357 -3.54 -1.33 27.96
C SER A 357 -3.77 -0.39 26.79
N SER A 358 -4.03 0.91 27.04
CA SER A 358 -4.33 1.90 26.01
C SER A 358 -3.15 2.22 25.10
N ASN A 359 -3.45 2.74 23.91
CA ASN A 359 -2.49 3.43 23.05
C ASN A 359 -2.53 4.94 23.36
N TRP A 360 -1.36 5.52 23.68
CA TRP A 360 -1.18 6.95 23.82
C TRP A 360 -0.30 7.50 22.71
N THR A 361 -0.84 8.45 21.96
CA THR A 361 -0.12 9.15 20.89
C THR A 361 0.50 10.43 21.43
N LEU A 362 1.83 10.55 21.38
CA LEU A 362 2.57 11.73 21.82
C LEU A 362 2.83 12.65 20.62
N THR A 363 2.47 13.93 20.78
CA THR A 363 2.73 15.00 19.80
C THR A 363 3.59 16.09 20.40
N GLY A 364 4.06 17.04 19.59
CA GLY A 364 4.89 18.15 20.06
C GLY A 364 6.30 17.71 20.49
N SER A 365 7.00 18.57 21.24
CA SER A 365 8.37 18.31 21.70
C SER A 365 8.52 18.67 23.16
N SER A 366 9.21 17.84 23.94
CA SER A 366 9.48 18.05 25.35
C SER A 366 10.95 18.35 25.62
N SER A 367 11.19 19.21 26.61
CA SER A 367 12.50 19.41 27.24
C SER A 367 12.73 18.47 28.43
N PHE A 368 11.87 17.51 28.68
CA PHE A 368 11.94 16.58 29.79
C PHE A 368 13.23 15.75 29.75
N THR A 369 13.99 15.78 30.81
CA THR A 369 15.28 15.08 30.95
C THR A 369 15.23 13.85 31.84
N GLY A 370 14.08 13.57 32.46
CA GLY A 370 13.88 12.41 33.34
C GLY A 370 13.84 11.08 32.54
N ALA A 371 13.59 10.00 33.28
CA ALA A 371 13.44 8.67 32.72
C ALA A 371 12.03 8.46 32.14
N VAL A 372 11.96 7.73 31.01
CA VAL A 372 10.69 7.30 30.39
C VAL A 372 10.59 5.79 30.51
N SER A 373 9.43 5.27 30.91
CA SER A 373 9.15 3.84 30.97
C SER A 373 7.87 3.51 30.22
N VAL A 374 7.89 2.47 29.41
CA VAL A 374 6.70 1.90 28.75
C VAL A 374 6.47 0.53 29.35
N ASP A 375 5.59 0.48 30.36
CA ASP A 375 5.37 -0.74 31.15
C ASP A 375 4.24 -1.62 30.59
N ALA A 376 3.27 -0.99 29.93
CA ALA A 376 2.15 -1.70 29.31
C ALA A 376 1.47 -0.87 28.21
N GLY A 377 0.80 -1.55 27.26
CA GLY A 377 0.11 -0.91 26.15
C GLY A 377 1.06 -0.28 25.15
N ILE A 378 0.61 0.72 24.40
CA ILE A 378 1.38 1.33 23.31
C ILE A 378 1.68 2.79 23.60
N LEU A 379 2.92 3.19 23.42
CA LEU A 379 3.35 4.58 23.38
C LEU A 379 3.79 4.94 21.96
N SER A 380 2.94 5.62 21.21
CA SER A 380 3.23 6.08 19.85
C SER A 380 3.84 7.49 19.90
N VAL A 381 5.15 7.60 19.74
CA VAL A 381 5.85 8.90 19.77
C VAL A 381 5.85 9.48 18.36
N ASN A 382 5.01 10.50 18.12
CA ASN A 382 4.99 11.26 16.87
C ASN A 382 5.62 12.65 17.01
N GLY A 383 6.00 13.01 18.22
CA GLY A 383 6.74 14.20 18.59
C GLY A 383 8.18 13.90 18.97
N SER A 384 8.72 14.65 19.93
CA SER A 384 10.10 14.47 20.36
C SER A 384 10.24 14.32 21.88
N LEU A 385 10.81 13.19 22.31
CA LEU A 385 11.33 12.90 23.63
C LEU A 385 12.87 12.74 23.60
N ALA A 386 13.54 13.41 22.66
CA ALA A 386 14.98 13.27 22.48
C ALA A 386 15.82 13.68 23.68
N SER A 387 15.29 14.55 24.57
CA SER A 387 15.95 15.03 25.79
C SER A 387 15.86 14.06 26.98
N ALA A 388 14.99 13.04 26.90
CA ALA A 388 14.84 12.05 27.95
C ALA A 388 16.17 11.30 28.19
N SER A 389 16.54 11.12 29.47
CA SER A 389 17.79 10.46 29.85
C SER A 389 17.87 9.03 29.36
N LEU A 390 16.78 8.30 29.50
CA LEU A 390 16.61 6.91 29.02
C LEU A 390 15.12 6.60 28.78
N THR A 391 14.80 5.98 27.70
CA THR A 391 13.50 5.36 27.46
C THR A 391 13.63 3.84 27.58
N THR A 392 12.90 3.24 28.51
CA THR A 392 12.90 1.78 28.71
C THR A 392 11.55 1.21 28.33
N VAL A 393 11.54 0.18 27.47
CA VAL A 393 10.32 -0.52 27.06
C VAL A 393 10.33 -1.90 27.72
N ASN A 394 9.50 -2.06 28.71
CA ASN A 394 9.41 -3.28 29.50
C ASN A 394 8.47 -4.31 28.87
N SER A 395 8.53 -5.55 29.34
CA SER A 395 7.61 -6.61 28.90
C SER A 395 6.15 -6.17 29.08
N GLY A 396 5.36 -6.29 28.04
CA GLY A 396 3.98 -5.80 27.97
C GLY A 396 3.83 -4.39 27.37
N GLY A 397 4.92 -3.62 27.25
CA GLY A 397 4.95 -2.31 26.63
C GLY A 397 5.37 -2.37 25.17
N THR A 398 4.84 -1.46 24.35
CA THR A 398 5.21 -1.24 22.96
C THR A 398 5.56 0.22 22.74
N LEU A 399 6.72 0.48 22.15
CA LEU A 399 7.14 1.80 21.68
C LEU A 399 7.00 1.87 20.17
N GLY A 400 6.28 2.85 19.65
CA GLY A 400 6.06 3.08 18.23
C GLY A 400 6.07 4.55 17.87
N GLY A 401 5.57 4.86 16.66
CA GLY A 401 5.45 6.22 16.13
C GLY A 401 6.58 6.62 15.18
N ASN A 402 6.46 7.84 14.63
CA ASN A 402 7.36 8.40 13.60
C ASN A 402 8.26 9.52 14.14
N GLY A 403 8.31 9.70 15.45
CA GLY A 403 9.02 10.79 16.11
C GLY A 403 10.45 10.48 16.50
N THR A 404 10.90 11.17 17.55
CA THR A 404 12.26 11.03 18.07
C THR A 404 12.24 10.73 19.57
N VAL A 405 13.04 9.74 19.98
CA VAL A 405 13.30 9.40 21.38
C VAL A 405 14.79 9.57 21.70
N GLY A 406 15.15 9.68 22.97
CA GLY A 406 16.55 9.68 23.44
C GLY A 406 17.14 8.26 23.47
N ASN A 407 18.19 8.05 24.30
CA ASN A 407 18.69 6.69 24.55
C ASN A 407 17.54 5.74 24.87
N THR A 408 17.52 4.59 24.25
CA THR A 408 16.38 3.67 24.36
C THR A 408 16.86 2.24 24.63
N THR A 409 16.22 1.57 25.59
CA THR A 409 16.42 0.15 25.87
C THR A 409 15.11 -0.59 25.73
N ILE A 410 15.06 -1.57 24.86
CA ILE A 410 13.94 -2.50 24.75
C ILE A 410 14.23 -3.69 25.65
N ASN A 411 13.58 -3.71 26.82
CA ASN A 411 13.81 -4.66 27.91
C ASN A 411 12.68 -5.70 27.97
N GLY A 412 12.68 -6.63 27.01
CA GLY A 412 11.61 -7.63 26.87
C GLY A 412 10.29 -7.07 26.33
N GLY A 413 10.24 -5.81 25.97
CA GLY A 413 9.10 -5.17 25.32
C GLY A 413 9.18 -5.23 23.79
N VAL A 414 8.36 -4.41 23.15
CA VAL A 414 8.21 -4.36 21.70
C VAL A 414 8.63 -2.99 21.17
N LEU A 415 9.46 -2.97 20.13
CA LEU A 415 9.69 -1.81 19.28
C LEU A 415 8.90 -2.00 17.98
N ALA A 416 8.04 -1.05 17.63
CA ALA A 416 7.21 -1.07 16.43
C ALA A 416 7.18 0.33 15.79
N PRO A 417 8.21 0.72 15.03
CA PRO A 417 8.29 2.04 14.39
C PRO A 417 7.09 2.30 13.49
N GLY A 418 6.73 3.55 13.35
CA GLY A 418 5.62 3.94 12.48
C GLY A 418 4.26 3.99 13.16
N ASN A 419 3.28 4.46 12.39
CA ASN A 419 1.84 4.35 12.66
C ASN A 419 1.16 3.52 11.55
N SER A 420 1.85 2.72 10.88
CA SER A 420 1.86 1.86 9.73
C SER A 420 3.33 1.86 9.28
N ILE A 421 3.68 1.76 8.00
CA ILE A 421 5.10 1.84 7.64
C ILE A 421 5.67 3.23 7.95
N GLY A 422 6.73 3.28 8.74
CA GLY A 422 7.31 4.54 9.18
C GLY A 422 8.75 4.47 9.69
N LEU A 423 9.18 5.59 10.23
CA LEU A 423 10.55 5.80 10.71
C LEU A 423 10.54 6.35 12.14
N LEU A 424 11.10 5.62 13.09
CA LEU A 424 11.39 6.14 14.42
C LEU A 424 12.88 6.53 14.50
N THR A 425 13.17 7.67 15.12
CA THR A 425 14.55 8.11 15.33
C THR A 425 14.94 7.97 16.81
N VAL A 426 16.07 7.35 17.07
CA VAL A 426 16.70 7.30 18.39
C VAL A 426 17.90 8.24 18.37
N ASN A 427 17.76 9.36 19.08
CA ASN A 427 18.85 10.32 19.27
C ASN A 427 19.72 9.88 20.45
N GLY A 428 20.60 8.94 20.22
CA GLY A 428 21.43 8.24 21.22
C GLY A 428 21.59 6.78 20.87
N ASN A 429 21.72 5.92 21.86
CA ASN A 429 21.90 4.48 21.68
C ASN A 429 20.56 3.74 21.76
N LEU A 430 20.44 2.65 21.02
CA LEU A 430 19.30 1.72 21.07
C LEU A 430 19.81 0.33 21.48
N VAL A 431 19.34 -0.18 22.61
CA VAL A 431 19.72 -1.49 23.12
C VAL A 431 18.52 -2.44 23.09
N PHE A 432 18.67 -3.62 22.52
CA PHE A 432 17.72 -4.70 22.65
C PHE A 432 18.25 -5.76 23.62
N THR A 433 17.32 -6.33 24.42
CA THR A 433 17.59 -7.54 25.19
C THR A 433 17.01 -8.77 24.49
N ALA A 434 17.50 -9.97 24.78
CA ALA A 434 17.09 -11.20 24.11
C ALA A 434 15.56 -11.46 24.06
N PRO A 435 14.77 -11.20 25.13
CA PRO A 435 13.32 -11.41 25.08
C PRO A 435 12.54 -10.33 24.34
N SER A 436 13.22 -9.33 23.77
CA SER A 436 12.59 -8.19 23.08
C SER A 436 12.12 -8.59 21.67
N THR A 437 11.11 -7.90 21.17
CA THR A 437 10.62 -8.04 19.81
C THR A 437 10.75 -6.72 19.05
N TYR A 438 11.28 -6.80 17.83
CA TYR A 438 11.27 -5.72 16.88
C TYR A 438 10.26 -6.06 15.77
N VAL A 439 9.14 -5.37 15.75
CA VAL A 439 8.11 -5.51 14.72
C VAL A 439 8.46 -4.62 13.54
N VAL A 440 8.47 -5.20 12.35
CA VAL A 440 8.77 -4.52 11.08
C VAL A 440 7.61 -4.75 10.13
N GLU A 441 6.80 -3.74 9.89
CA GLU A 441 5.79 -3.76 8.85
C GLU A 441 6.46 -3.58 7.48
N VAL A 442 6.11 -4.44 6.53
CA VAL A 442 6.73 -4.49 5.19
C VAL A 442 5.68 -4.32 4.12
N SER A 443 5.90 -3.40 3.20
CA SER A 443 5.14 -3.28 1.95
C SER A 443 6.05 -3.54 0.74
N PRO A 444 5.51 -3.69 -0.46
CA PRO A 444 6.33 -3.82 -1.67
C PRO A 444 7.33 -2.68 -1.86
N ALA A 445 6.98 -1.47 -1.44
CA ALA A 445 7.83 -0.28 -1.61
C ALA A 445 8.81 -0.08 -0.46
N ASN A 446 8.37 -0.21 0.80
CA ASN A 446 9.10 0.19 2.00
C ASN A 446 8.87 -0.78 3.17
N ALA A 447 9.71 -0.68 4.19
CA ALA A 447 9.55 -1.35 5.47
C ALA A 447 9.73 -0.34 6.61
N ASP A 448 9.24 -0.69 7.79
CA ASP A 448 9.55 0.04 9.02
C ASP A 448 11.04 0.09 9.25
N ARG A 449 11.48 1.23 9.79
CA ARG A 449 12.88 1.46 10.04
C ARG A 449 13.09 2.23 11.35
N VAL A 450 14.18 1.92 12.04
CA VAL A 450 14.70 2.76 13.12
C VAL A 450 16.05 3.35 12.72
N ASN A 451 16.19 4.67 12.87
CA ASN A 451 17.46 5.36 12.73
C ASN A 451 18.01 5.68 14.12
N VAL A 452 19.23 5.28 14.39
CA VAL A 452 19.94 5.43 15.65
C VAL A 452 21.17 6.31 15.42
N THR A 453 21.32 7.40 16.13
CA THR A 453 22.52 8.26 15.97
C THR A 453 23.74 7.67 16.64
N GLY A 454 23.57 6.92 17.72
CA GLY A 454 24.61 6.18 18.44
C GLY A 454 24.73 4.74 18.01
N THR A 455 25.08 3.87 18.95
CA THR A 455 25.25 2.43 18.74
C THR A 455 23.94 1.66 18.93
N ALA A 456 23.83 0.50 18.27
CA ALA A 456 22.67 -0.38 18.43
C ALA A 456 23.10 -1.84 18.70
N PRO A 457 23.29 -2.23 19.98
CA PRO A 457 23.36 -3.62 20.39
C PRO A 457 22.03 -4.34 20.17
N LEU A 458 22.03 -5.40 19.34
CA LEU A 458 20.81 -6.11 18.93
C LEU A 458 20.40 -7.23 19.91
N GLY A 459 21.32 -7.67 20.77
CA GLY A 459 21.07 -8.51 21.94
C GLY A 459 20.38 -9.85 21.72
N GLY A 460 20.29 -10.34 20.49
CA GLY A 460 19.56 -11.58 20.18
C GLY A 460 18.03 -11.44 20.19
N ALA A 461 17.49 -10.24 20.07
CA ALA A 461 16.05 -9.98 20.01
C ALA A 461 15.40 -10.64 18.77
N THR A 462 14.09 -10.82 18.80
CA THR A 462 13.33 -11.37 17.67
C THR A 462 12.87 -10.25 16.74
N VAL A 463 13.09 -10.42 15.44
CA VAL A 463 12.45 -9.61 14.40
C VAL A 463 11.13 -10.28 14.00
N SER A 464 10.04 -9.56 14.07
CA SER A 464 8.71 -9.98 13.56
C SER A 464 8.38 -9.16 12.32
N ALA A 465 8.56 -9.76 11.13
CA ALA A 465 8.25 -9.11 9.86
C ALA A 465 6.79 -9.37 9.48
N VAL A 466 6.03 -8.30 9.28
CA VAL A 466 4.59 -8.35 8.95
C VAL A 466 4.37 -7.79 7.56
N PHE A 467 4.03 -8.66 6.59
CA PHE A 467 3.88 -8.29 5.20
C PHE A 467 2.46 -7.80 4.90
N ALA A 468 2.34 -6.59 4.38
CA ALA A 468 1.08 -6.06 3.87
C ALA A 468 0.68 -6.77 2.56
N ALA A 469 -0.59 -6.75 2.20
CA ALA A 469 -1.03 -7.28 0.90
C ALA A 469 -0.42 -6.46 -0.25
N GLY A 470 0.13 -7.14 -1.28
CA GLY A 470 0.73 -6.47 -2.42
C GLY A 470 1.60 -7.39 -3.28
N SER A 471 2.10 -6.86 -4.39
CA SER A 471 3.02 -7.56 -5.29
C SER A 471 4.46 -7.27 -4.88
N TYR A 472 5.12 -8.23 -4.27
CA TYR A 472 6.50 -8.11 -3.80
C TYR A 472 7.49 -8.46 -4.89
N VAL A 473 8.67 -7.86 -4.76
CA VAL A 473 9.88 -8.17 -5.53
C VAL A 473 10.98 -8.55 -4.54
N ALA A 474 11.98 -9.31 -4.95
CA ALA A 474 13.15 -9.53 -4.12
C ALA A 474 13.82 -8.18 -3.84
N LYS A 475 14.07 -7.90 -2.57
CA LYS A 475 14.53 -6.59 -2.13
C LYS A 475 15.19 -6.71 -0.75
N GLN A 476 16.20 -5.89 -0.53
CA GLN A 476 16.78 -5.67 0.78
C GLN A 476 16.14 -4.42 1.40
N TYR A 477 15.56 -4.57 2.58
CA TYR A 477 14.99 -3.48 3.37
C TYR A 477 15.93 -3.17 4.52
N THR A 478 16.38 -1.92 4.63
CA THR A 478 17.10 -1.46 5.82
C THR A 478 16.10 -1.30 6.96
N ILE A 479 16.19 -2.11 8.01
CA ILE A 479 15.29 -2.07 9.16
C ILE A 479 15.91 -1.35 10.36
N VAL A 480 17.24 -1.37 10.51
CA VAL A 480 17.99 -0.59 11.49
C VAL A 480 19.13 0.11 10.77
N ASN A 481 19.32 1.41 11.08
CA ASN A 481 20.51 2.14 10.68
C ASN A 481 21.11 2.80 11.93
N ALA A 482 22.31 2.46 12.33
CA ALA A 482 23.01 2.96 13.51
C ALA A 482 24.29 3.69 13.11
N GLY A 483 24.32 5.03 13.30
CA GLY A 483 25.49 5.85 12.97
C GLY A 483 26.74 5.50 13.76
N GLY A 484 26.59 5.05 15.01
CA GLY A 484 27.67 4.60 15.89
C GLY A 484 28.03 3.11 15.72
N GLY A 485 27.33 2.38 14.85
CA GLY A 485 27.55 0.98 14.55
C GLY A 485 26.60 0.00 15.25
N LEU A 486 26.48 -1.18 14.66
CA LEU A 486 25.74 -2.32 15.20
C LEU A 486 26.67 -3.24 15.99
N THR A 487 26.14 -3.91 17.03
CA THR A 487 26.83 -5.00 17.71
C THR A 487 25.87 -6.18 17.96
N GLY A 488 26.38 -7.40 17.71
CA GLY A 488 25.56 -8.61 17.78
C GLY A 488 24.59 -8.74 16.60
N THR A 489 23.69 -9.68 16.70
CA THR A 489 22.66 -9.97 15.69
C THR A 489 21.32 -10.13 16.37
N PHE A 490 20.24 -10.06 15.60
CA PHE A 490 18.93 -10.57 16.04
C PHE A 490 19.00 -12.11 16.14
N GLY A 491 18.24 -12.67 17.10
CA GLY A 491 18.27 -14.11 17.38
C GLY A 491 17.30 -14.92 16.53
N ALA A 492 16.18 -14.34 16.17
CA ALA A 492 15.14 -14.99 15.38
C ALA A 492 14.46 -14.02 14.40
N LEU A 493 13.94 -14.58 13.31
CA LEU A 493 13.08 -13.89 12.35
C LEU A 493 11.78 -14.69 12.23
N VAL A 494 10.66 -14.01 12.43
CA VAL A 494 9.31 -14.59 12.33
C VAL A 494 8.52 -13.79 11.30
N ASP A 495 8.02 -14.47 10.28
CA ASP A 495 7.26 -13.84 9.21
C ASP A 495 5.76 -14.02 9.40
N THR A 496 5.00 -12.98 9.14
CA THR A 496 3.53 -13.00 9.12
C THR A 496 3.07 -12.50 7.75
N ASN A 497 2.16 -13.23 7.10
CA ASN A 497 1.62 -12.94 5.77
C ASN A 497 2.69 -12.87 4.66
N LEU A 498 3.83 -13.52 4.83
CA LEU A 498 4.84 -13.63 3.79
C LEU A 498 4.25 -14.38 2.58
N PRO A 499 4.32 -13.84 1.34
CA PRO A 499 3.89 -14.59 0.16
C PRO A 499 4.68 -15.89 0.00
N ALA A 500 4.00 -16.99 -0.29
CA ALA A 500 4.58 -18.36 -0.29
C ALA A 500 5.77 -18.56 -1.26
N THR A 501 5.92 -17.65 -2.22
CA THR A 501 7.00 -17.67 -3.21
C THR A 501 8.28 -16.98 -2.73
N PHE A 502 8.26 -16.42 -1.52
CA PHE A 502 9.40 -15.70 -0.96
C PHE A 502 9.89 -16.37 0.33
N HIS A 503 11.14 -16.14 0.64
CA HIS A 503 11.71 -16.39 1.95
C HIS A 503 12.45 -15.14 2.42
N THR A 504 12.60 -15.01 3.72
CA THR A 504 13.29 -13.91 4.35
C THR A 504 14.57 -14.37 5.01
N SER A 505 15.51 -13.46 5.12
CA SER A 505 16.72 -13.63 5.95
C SER A 505 17.15 -12.27 6.51
N LEU A 506 18.00 -12.31 7.53
CA LEU A 506 18.61 -11.10 8.07
C LEU A 506 20.06 -11.03 7.63
N SER A 507 20.48 -9.85 7.18
CA SER A 507 21.89 -9.56 6.88
C SER A 507 22.31 -8.26 7.57
N TYR A 508 23.63 -8.08 7.71
CA TYR A 508 24.20 -7.02 8.52
C TYR A 508 25.43 -6.46 7.86
N ASP A 509 25.63 -5.16 8.00
CA ASP A 509 26.92 -4.51 7.84
C ASP A 509 27.33 -3.80 9.15
N ALA A 510 28.36 -2.98 9.11
CA ALA A 510 28.86 -2.29 10.30
C ALA A 510 27.82 -1.35 10.95
N ASN A 511 26.88 -0.83 10.17
CA ASN A 511 25.93 0.19 10.59
C ASN A 511 24.46 -0.19 10.37
N ASN A 512 24.18 -1.23 9.59
CA ASN A 512 22.82 -1.55 9.20
C ASN A 512 22.46 -3.00 9.49
N ALA A 513 21.22 -3.21 9.92
CA ALA A 513 20.55 -4.50 9.83
C ALA A 513 19.51 -4.45 8.70
N TYR A 514 19.50 -5.50 7.93
CA TYR A 514 18.64 -5.64 6.76
C TYR A 514 17.71 -6.83 6.91
N LEU A 515 16.50 -6.65 6.40
CA LEU A 515 15.57 -7.72 6.09
C LEU A 515 15.66 -7.99 4.59
N ASP A 516 16.20 -9.12 4.22
CA ASP A 516 16.34 -9.56 2.84
C ASP A 516 15.11 -10.39 2.47
N LEU A 517 14.40 -9.97 1.43
CA LEU A 517 13.31 -10.70 0.82
C LEU A 517 13.81 -11.32 -0.48
N ALA A 518 13.94 -12.62 -0.52
CA ALA A 518 14.41 -13.35 -1.69
C ALA A 518 13.29 -14.24 -2.25
N LEU A 519 13.24 -14.36 -3.59
CA LEU A 519 12.26 -15.20 -4.28
C LEU A 519 12.71 -16.65 -4.21
N ASN A 520 11.83 -17.56 -3.81
CA ASN A 520 11.99 -18.99 -4.01
C ASN A 520 11.75 -19.32 -5.48
N PHE A 521 12.67 -18.92 -6.37
CA PHE A 521 12.63 -19.28 -7.75
C PHE A 521 13.44 -20.57 -7.94
N SER A 522 12.83 -21.71 -7.60
CA SER A 522 13.32 -23.00 -8.06
C SER A 522 12.63 -23.32 -9.38
N ILE A 523 13.39 -23.27 -10.46
CA ILE A 523 12.93 -23.83 -11.72
C ILE A 523 12.69 -25.33 -11.49
N PRO A 524 11.49 -25.87 -11.78
CA PRO A 524 11.25 -27.31 -11.64
C PRO A 524 12.31 -28.10 -12.41
N GLY A 525 12.80 -29.20 -11.88
CA GLY A 525 13.69 -30.08 -12.63
C GLY A 525 12.98 -30.71 -13.84
N GLY A 526 13.71 -31.09 -14.89
CA GLY A 526 13.16 -31.76 -16.05
C GLY A 526 12.48 -30.84 -17.09
N LEU A 527 12.92 -29.59 -17.17
CA LEU A 527 12.43 -28.65 -18.19
C LEU A 527 12.95 -29.00 -19.58
N ASN A 528 12.10 -28.83 -20.60
CA ASN A 528 12.52 -28.81 -21.97
C ASN A 528 13.22 -27.48 -22.33
N VAL A 529 13.81 -27.40 -23.53
CA VAL A 529 14.61 -26.24 -23.96
C VAL A 529 13.80 -24.93 -23.94
N ASN A 530 12.56 -24.93 -24.43
CA ASN A 530 11.72 -23.74 -24.44
C ASN A 530 11.38 -23.25 -23.02
N GLN A 531 11.01 -24.17 -22.13
CA GLN A 531 10.75 -23.86 -20.72
C GLN A 531 12.00 -23.31 -20.02
N GLN A 532 13.17 -23.93 -20.32
CA GLN A 532 14.46 -23.49 -19.76
C GLN A 532 14.82 -22.07 -20.25
N ASN A 533 14.57 -21.77 -21.53
CA ASN A 533 14.85 -20.46 -22.08
C ASN A 533 14.00 -19.37 -21.41
N VAL A 534 12.70 -19.62 -21.21
CA VAL A 534 11.83 -18.73 -20.45
C VAL A 534 12.31 -18.59 -19.02
N GLY A 535 12.59 -19.70 -18.33
CA GLY A 535 13.07 -19.72 -16.94
C GLY A 535 14.41 -18.97 -16.79
N ASN A 536 15.34 -19.15 -17.71
CA ASN A 536 16.63 -18.45 -17.72
C ASN A 536 16.46 -16.94 -17.91
N ALA A 537 15.55 -16.51 -18.80
CA ALA A 537 15.26 -15.10 -19.03
C ALA A 537 14.69 -14.45 -17.78
N LEU A 538 13.75 -15.11 -17.10
CA LEU A 538 13.19 -14.65 -15.84
C LEU A 538 14.26 -14.58 -14.73
N SER A 539 15.10 -15.62 -14.60
CA SER A 539 16.19 -15.65 -13.63
C SER A 539 17.22 -14.56 -13.89
N THR A 540 17.56 -14.32 -15.16
CA THR A 540 18.52 -13.28 -15.55
C THR A 540 17.96 -11.90 -15.25
N PHE A 541 16.69 -11.66 -15.57
CA PHE A 541 16.01 -10.40 -15.24
C PHE A 541 16.02 -10.17 -13.73
N PHE A 542 15.65 -11.20 -12.95
CA PHE A 542 15.65 -11.17 -11.50
C PHE A 542 17.05 -10.81 -10.95
N ASN A 543 18.10 -11.46 -11.44
CA ASN A 543 19.46 -11.21 -10.97
C ASN A 543 19.98 -9.81 -11.32
N LEU A 544 19.49 -9.24 -12.43
CA LEU A 544 19.90 -7.89 -12.87
C LEU A 544 19.13 -6.77 -12.17
N THR A 545 17.85 -6.99 -11.87
CA THR A 545 16.96 -5.95 -11.35
C THR A 545 16.68 -6.08 -9.86
N GLY A 546 17.05 -7.21 -9.25
CA GLY A 546 16.78 -7.51 -7.85
C GLY A 546 15.33 -7.89 -7.58
N GLY A 547 14.50 -8.17 -8.62
CA GLY A 547 13.13 -8.54 -8.39
C GLY A 547 12.33 -8.94 -9.63
N ILE A 548 11.26 -9.69 -9.39
CA ILE A 548 10.30 -10.09 -10.43
C ILE A 548 8.88 -10.13 -9.81
N PRO A 549 7.81 -9.69 -10.51
CA PRO A 549 6.46 -9.80 -9.98
C PRO A 549 6.11 -11.23 -9.59
N ALA A 550 5.39 -11.40 -8.48
CA ALA A 550 5.09 -12.71 -7.89
C ALA A 550 4.43 -13.71 -8.84
N VAL A 551 3.71 -13.24 -9.86
CA VAL A 551 3.05 -14.06 -10.87
C VAL A 551 4.03 -14.95 -11.65
N TYR A 552 5.28 -14.50 -11.82
CA TYR A 552 6.31 -15.30 -12.48
C TYR A 552 6.98 -16.31 -11.54
N GLY A 553 6.88 -16.12 -10.23
CA GLY A 553 7.42 -17.03 -9.23
C GLY A 553 6.63 -18.32 -9.03
N THR A 554 5.40 -18.38 -9.57
CA THR A 554 4.50 -19.54 -9.44
C THR A 554 4.39 -20.38 -10.73
N LEU A 555 5.27 -20.14 -11.71
CA LEU A 555 5.20 -20.82 -13.00
C LEU A 555 5.54 -22.31 -12.88
N SER A 556 4.55 -23.16 -13.18
CA SER A 556 4.76 -24.59 -13.42
C SER A 556 5.40 -24.82 -14.80
N GLN A 557 5.80 -26.07 -15.10
CA GLN A 557 6.24 -26.45 -16.46
C GLN A 557 5.20 -26.06 -17.53
N ALA A 558 3.92 -26.33 -17.27
CA ALA A 558 2.84 -25.93 -18.18
C ALA A 558 2.70 -24.39 -18.27
N GLY A 559 2.92 -23.69 -17.17
CA GLY A 559 2.93 -22.23 -17.13
C GLY A 559 4.08 -21.64 -17.97
N LEU A 560 5.27 -22.20 -17.88
CA LEU A 560 6.42 -21.81 -18.72
C LEU A 560 6.14 -22.03 -20.21
N THR A 561 5.47 -23.14 -20.57
CA THR A 561 5.04 -23.41 -21.95
C THR A 561 4.04 -22.34 -22.43
N GLN A 562 3.02 -22.01 -21.63
CA GLN A 562 2.06 -20.96 -22.00
C GLN A 562 2.72 -19.58 -22.11
N ALA A 563 3.66 -19.28 -21.22
CA ALA A 563 4.37 -18.00 -21.22
C ALA A 563 5.32 -17.85 -22.44
N SER A 564 5.76 -18.95 -23.07
CA SER A 564 6.75 -18.94 -24.16
C SER A 564 6.28 -18.23 -25.43
N GLY A 565 4.98 -18.21 -25.71
CA GLY A 565 4.43 -17.56 -26.90
C GLY A 565 4.76 -18.29 -28.21
N GLU A 566 4.92 -19.62 -28.18
CA GLU A 566 5.27 -20.45 -29.35
C GLU A 566 4.35 -20.26 -30.55
N THR A 567 3.11 -19.81 -30.36
CA THR A 567 2.14 -19.50 -31.43
C THR A 567 2.73 -18.62 -32.53
N ALA A 568 3.67 -17.74 -32.19
CA ALA A 568 4.32 -16.84 -33.14
C ALA A 568 5.15 -17.57 -34.21
N THR A 569 5.66 -18.78 -33.92
CA THR A 569 6.44 -19.59 -34.88
C THR A 569 5.60 -20.19 -35.97
N GLY A 570 4.29 -20.40 -35.74
CA GLY A 570 3.35 -20.97 -36.72
C GLY A 570 3.22 -20.13 -37.98
N SER A 571 3.41 -18.82 -37.92
CA SER A 571 3.37 -17.93 -39.09
C SER A 571 4.51 -18.21 -40.08
N GLN A 572 5.67 -18.65 -39.60
CA GLN A 572 6.84 -18.93 -40.45
C GLN A 572 6.55 -20.12 -41.35
N GLN A 573 6.17 -21.26 -40.76
CA GLN A 573 5.89 -22.48 -41.50
C GLN A 573 4.77 -22.28 -42.54
N THR A 574 3.67 -21.64 -42.12
CA THR A 574 2.52 -21.40 -42.96
C THR A 574 2.84 -20.52 -44.18
N THR A 575 3.76 -19.55 -43.99
CA THR A 575 4.24 -18.68 -45.07
C THR A 575 5.08 -19.47 -46.09
N PHE A 576 6.01 -20.31 -45.59
CA PHE A 576 6.81 -21.15 -46.51
C PHE A 576 5.94 -22.12 -47.31
N ASP A 577 4.96 -22.73 -46.63
CA ASP A 577 3.98 -23.58 -47.31
C ASP A 577 3.18 -22.81 -48.39
N ALA A 578 2.73 -21.57 -48.09
CA ALA A 578 2.00 -20.74 -49.04
C ALA A 578 2.84 -20.33 -50.24
N MET A 579 4.10 -19.97 -50.05
CA MET A 579 5.03 -19.62 -51.11
C MET A 579 5.37 -20.84 -51.99
N THR A 580 5.56 -21.99 -51.36
CA THR A 580 5.84 -23.25 -52.05
C THR A 580 4.66 -23.70 -52.93
N GLN A 581 3.42 -23.60 -52.41
CA GLN A 581 2.24 -23.91 -53.19
C GLN A 581 2.03 -22.93 -54.37
N PHE A 582 2.22 -21.63 -54.15
CA PHE A 582 2.10 -20.64 -55.21
C PHE A 582 3.17 -20.83 -56.29
N ILE A 583 4.45 -21.03 -55.92
CA ILE A 583 5.50 -21.37 -56.91
C ILE A 583 5.20 -22.68 -57.59
N GLY A 584 4.64 -23.64 -56.88
CA GLY A 584 4.17 -24.91 -57.46
C GLY A 584 3.07 -24.75 -58.49
N VAL A 585 2.15 -23.78 -58.33
CA VAL A 585 1.16 -23.41 -59.37
C VAL A 585 1.83 -22.63 -60.50
N LEU A 586 2.73 -21.71 -60.18
CA LEU A 586 3.41 -20.87 -61.16
C LEU A 586 4.32 -21.68 -62.11
N THR A 587 5.04 -22.65 -61.58
CA THR A 587 5.99 -23.49 -62.33
C THR A 587 5.44 -24.85 -62.70
N ASP A 588 4.14 -25.11 -62.51
CA ASP A 588 3.55 -26.43 -62.68
C ASP A 588 3.87 -26.99 -64.08
N PRO A 589 4.75 -28.05 -64.18
CA PRO A 589 5.11 -28.67 -65.48
C PRO A 589 3.97 -29.48 -66.01
N PHE A 590 2.93 -29.70 -65.29
CA PHE A 590 1.74 -30.46 -65.70
C PHE A 590 0.70 -29.56 -66.35
N LEU A 591 0.88 -28.27 -66.38
CA LEU A 591 0.07 -27.34 -67.17
C LEU A 591 0.36 -27.51 -68.71
N ALA A 592 -0.69 -27.52 -69.49
CA ALA A 592 -0.56 -27.54 -70.95
C ALA A 592 0.31 -26.34 -71.41
N GLY A 593 1.23 -26.63 -72.25
CA GLY A 593 2.16 -25.62 -72.81
C GLY A 593 3.40 -25.34 -71.93
N ARG A 594 3.43 -25.83 -70.71
CA ARG A 594 4.64 -25.80 -69.90
C ARG A 594 5.41 -27.12 -69.83
N GLY A 595 4.80 -28.19 -70.43
CA GLY A 595 5.47 -29.49 -70.59
C GLY A 595 6.50 -29.44 -71.71
N ASP A 596 7.28 -30.51 -71.86
CA ASP A 596 8.46 -30.60 -72.72
C ASP A 596 8.24 -30.19 -74.16
N GLY A 597 8.54 -28.96 -74.48
CA GLY A 597 8.57 -28.41 -75.81
C GLY A 597 9.95 -28.63 -76.47
N GLY A 598 10.34 -29.83 -76.64
CA GLY A 598 11.52 -30.12 -77.52
C GLY A 598 11.06 -30.35 -78.91
N SER A 599 11.62 -29.64 -79.84
CA SER A 599 11.51 -30.03 -81.28
C SER A 599 12.15 -31.41 -81.37
N SER A 600 11.34 -32.47 -81.59
CA SER A 600 11.87 -33.76 -81.88
C SER A 600 12.54 -33.70 -83.24
N PRO A 601 13.78 -34.24 -83.40
CA PRO A 601 14.30 -34.55 -84.76
C PRO A 601 13.26 -35.40 -85.50
N ALA A 602 13.17 -35.20 -86.77
CA ALA A 602 12.19 -35.84 -87.55
C ALA A 602 12.07 -37.34 -87.26
N GLY A 603 10.96 -37.77 -86.64
CA GLY A 603 10.65 -39.11 -86.32
C GLY A 603 10.47 -39.42 -84.82
N ALA A 604 10.77 -38.53 -83.92
CA ALA A 604 10.52 -38.73 -82.45
C ALA A 604 9.25 -37.95 -82.06
N SER A 605 8.19 -38.63 -81.66
CA SER A 605 7.01 -37.95 -81.07
C SER A 605 7.27 -37.48 -79.71
N GLN A 606 6.93 -36.25 -79.42
CA GLN A 606 6.93 -35.62 -78.04
C GLN A 606 5.91 -36.32 -77.20
N PHE A 607 6.30 -36.64 -76.05
CA PHE A 607 5.46 -37.34 -75.09
C PHE A 607 4.38 -36.47 -74.47
N ALA A 608 4.68 -35.24 -74.28
CA ALA A 608 3.75 -34.20 -73.87
C ALA A 608 4.19 -32.90 -74.54
N ASP A 609 3.80 -32.68 -75.77
CA ASP A 609 3.88 -31.38 -76.38
C ASP A 609 2.64 -30.56 -76.02
N GLU A 610 2.68 -29.32 -76.30
CA GLU A 610 1.58 -28.39 -76.01
C GLU A 610 0.25 -28.86 -76.63
N ASP A 611 0.31 -29.56 -77.70
CA ASP A 611 -0.88 -30.12 -78.29
C ASP A 611 -1.28 -31.43 -77.62
N GLY A 612 -0.39 -32.12 -76.92
CA GLY A 612 -0.64 -33.39 -76.23
C GLY A 612 -1.01 -34.55 -77.25
N PHE A 613 -1.16 -34.21 -78.44
CA PHE A 613 -1.69 -35.12 -79.51
C PHE A 613 -0.60 -36.06 -80.08
N ARG A 614 0.65 -35.70 -79.89
CA ARG A 614 1.80 -36.48 -80.41
C ARG A 614 2.49 -37.30 -79.32
N ALA A 615 1.97 -37.27 -78.10
CA ALA A 615 2.45 -38.15 -77.08
C ALA A 615 2.35 -39.61 -77.53
N TYR A 616 3.34 -40.41 -77.29
CA TYR A 616 3.46 -41.81 -77.67
C TYR A 616 3.71 -42.07 -79.16
N ALA A 617 3.98 -41.11 -79.97
CA ALA A 617 4.41 -41.36 -81.34
C ALA A 617 5.85 -41.93 -81.30
N SER A 618 6.02 -43.23 -80.94
CA SER A 618 7.26 -43.92 -81.09
C SER A 618 7.40 -44.59 -82.47
N THR A 619 8.55 -44.49 -83.07
CA THR A 619 8.91 -45.26 -84.20
C THR A 619 9.04 -46.71 -83.82
N GLY A 620 8.19 -47.54 -84.31
CA GLY A 620 8.46 -48.96 -84.41
C GLY A 620 7.49 -49.97 -83.76
N ARG A 621 6.37 -49.51 -83.13
CA ARG A 621 5.35 -50.47 -82.65
C ARG A 621 3.97 -50.12 -83.23
N GLY A 622 3.27 -51.08 -83.74
CA GLY A 622 1.96 -50.91 -84.29
C GLY A 622 0.98 -50.41 -83.20
N ARG A 623 0.39 -49.20 -83.43
CA ARG A 623 -0.70 -48.71 -82.61
C ARG A 623 -1.91 -49.68 -82.68
N SER A 624 -2.63 -49.79 -81.56
CA SER A 624 -3.94 -50.49 -81.62
C SER A 624 -4.88 -49.77 -82.54
N ALA A 625 -5.85 -50.50 -83.07
CA ALA A 625 -6.85 -49.96 -84.03
C ALA A 625 -7.57 -48.75 -83.46
N ALA A 626 -7.90 -48.76 -82.09
CA ALA A 626 -8.56 -47.69 -81.45
C ALA A 626 -7.65 -46.43 -81.22
N GLU A 627 -6.34 -46.61 -80.94
CA GLU A 627 -5.39 -45.53 -80.98
C GLU A 627 -5.18 -44.90 -82.38
N ARG A 628 -5.11 -45.70 -83.39
CA ARG A 628 -5.03 -45.22 -84.77
C ARG A 628 -6.27 -44.42 -85.18
N ASP A 629 -7.47 -44.90 -84.81
CA ASP A 629 -8.72 -44.24 -85.15
C ASP A 629 -8.90 -42.94 -84.34
N ALA A 630 -8.51 -42.89 -83.05
CA ALA A 630 -8.53 -41.68 -82.28
C ALA A 630 -7.54 -40.65 -82.81
N TYR A 631 -6.32 -41.02 -83.14
CA TYR A 631 -5.35 -40.11 -83.73
C TYR A 631 -5.72 -39.72 -85.14
N ALA A 632 -6.33 -40.62 -85.98
CA ALA A 632 -6.85 -40.26 -87.28
C ALA A 632 -8.04 -39.29 -87.28
N ALA A 633 -8.88 -39.43 -86.22
CA ALA A 633 -9.98 -38.49 -86.01
C ALA A 633 -9.50 -37.10 -85.64
N LEU A 634 -8.43 -37.02 -84.83
CA LEU A 634 -7.76 -35.80 -84.40
C LEU A 634 -6.95 -35.18 -85.60
N SER A 635 -6.24 -35.99 -86.33
CA SER A 635 -5.39 -35.51 -87.45
C SER A 635 -6.15 -34.98 -88.67
N ARG A 636 -7.44 -35.29 -88.81
CA ARG A 636 -8.26 -34.74 -89.94
C ARG A 636 -8.48 -33.23 -89.91
N LYS A 637 -8.12 -32.58 -88.80
CA LYS A 637 -8.11 -31.12 -88.62
C LYS A 637 -6.92 -30.63 -87.77
N ALA A 638 -5.82 -31.35 -87.74
CA ALA A 638 -4.63 -30.82 -87.06
C ALA A 638 -4.20 -29.54 -87.79
N PRO A 639 -3.96 -28.45 -87.07
CA PRO A 639 -3.37 -27.27 -87.69
C PRO A 639 -2.04 -27.69 -88.37
N ALA A 640 -1.72 -27.07 -89.51
CA ALA A 640 -0.37 -27.17 -90.08
C ALA A 640 0.67 -26.70 -89.05
N ALA A 641 1.92 -27.18 -89.18
CA ALA A 641 2.99 -26.84 -88.30
C ALA A 641 3.16 -25.32 -88.11
N SER A 642 2.63 -24.51 -88.94
CA SER A 642 2.49 -23.04 -88.81
C SER A 642 1.48 -22.58 -87.76
N ASP A 643 0.49 -23.39 -87.37
CA ASP A 643 -0.55 -23.02 -86.41
C ASP A 643 -0.11 -23.24 -84.97
N ILE A 644 0.89 -24.12 -84.75
CA ILE A 644 1.48 -24.32 -83.42
C ILE A 644 2.20 -23.03 -82.89
N VAL A 645 2.75 -22.27 -83.85
CA VAL A 645 3.40 -20.98 -83.59
C VAL A 645 2.37 -19.85 -83.36
N MET A 646 1.10 -20.08 -83.76
CA MET A 646 0.04 -19.09 -83.60
C MET A 646 -0.56 -19.03 -82.16
N GLN A 647 -0.48 -20.09 -81.34
CA GLN A 647 -0.96 -20.08 -79.97
C GLN A 647 0.15 -19.55 -78.99
N ARG A 648 0.35 -18.28 -79.01
CA ARG A 648 1.41 -17.63 -78.24
C ARG A 648 0.99 -17.27 -76.85
N TRP A 649 -0.29 -17.03 -76.66
CA TRP A 649 -0.84 -16.64 -75.35
C TRP A 649 -1.63 -17.79 -74.72
N GLY A 650 -1.50 -17.92 -73.43
CA GLY A 650 -2.34 -18.76 -72.60
C GLY A 650 -2.73 -17.98 -71.32
N VAL A 651 -3.99 -18.00 -70.97
CA VAL A 651 -4.49 -17.51 -69.73
C VAL A 651 -5.01 -18.65 -68.86
N TRP A 652 -4.83 -18.56 -67.62
CA TRP A 652 -5.25 -19.61 -66.70
C TRP A 652 -5.72 -19.09 -65.37
N ALA A 653 -6.59 -19.84 -64.70
CA ALA A 653 -7.02 -19.62 -63.32
C ALA A 653 -6.86 -20.94 -62.54
N ALA A 654 -6.39 -20.86 -61.35
CA ALA A 654 -6.19 -21.99 -60.44
C ALA A 654 -6.80 -21.74 -59.08
N GLY A 655 -7.47 -22.71 -58.52
CA GLY A 655 -7.74 -22.81 -57.09
C GLY A 655 -6.79 -23.82 -56.46
N TYR A 656 -6.22 -23.48 -55.32
CA TYR A 656 -5.32 -24.37 -54.62
C TYR A 656 -5.55 -24.32 -53.13
N GLY A 657 -5.23 -25.39 -52.42
CA GLY A 657 -5.31 -25.43 -50.97
C GLY A 657 -4.61 -26.67 -50.40
N GLY A 658 -4.29 -26.59 -49.14
CA GLY A 658 -3.61 -27.69 -48.47
C GLY A 658 -3.70 -27.60 -46.94
N SER A 659 -3.31 -28.68 -46.34
CA SER A 659 -3.17 -28.80 -44.88
C SER A 659 -1.90 -29.56 -44.56
N GLN A 660 -1.17 -29.08 -43.60
CA GLN A 660 0.05 -29.71 -43.09
C GLN A 660 -0.03 -29.85 -41.58
N THR A 661 0.50 -30.94 -41.08
CA THR A 661 0.74 -31.18 -39.66
C THR A 661 2.21 -31.51 -39.47
N THR A 662 2.85 -30.81 -38.55
CA THR A 662 4.24 -31.08 -38.14
C THR A 662 4.24 -31.37 -36.66
N ASP A 663 4.74 -32.52 -36.25
CA ASP A 663 4.78 -32.97 -34.88
C ASP A 663 5.79 -32.13 -34.05
N GLY A 664 5.42 -31.86 -32.82
CA GLY A 664 6.30 -31.18 -31.87
C GLY A 664 7.43 -32.08 -31.39
N ASN A 665 8.44 -31.47 -30.80
CA ASN A 665 9.58 -32.14 -30.18
C ASN A 665 9.60 -31.90 -28.65
N ALA A 666 9.38 -32.96 -27.90
CA ALA A 666 9.29 -32.90 -26.44
C ALA A 666 10.59 -32.38 -25.77
N THR A 667 11.76 -32.69 -26.34
CA THR A 667 13.06 -32.21 -25.79
C THR A 667 13.24 -30.73 -26.03
N MET A 668 12.91 -30.25 -27.22
CA MET A 668 12.94 -28.81 -27.55
C MET A 668 11.80 -28.06 -26.86
N GLY A 669 10.71 -28.75 -26.55
CA GLY A 669 9.51 -28.17 -25.97
C GLY A 669 8.59 -27.52 -26.98
N SER A 670 8.75 -27.86 -28.26
CA SER A 670 7.82 -27.42 -29.28
C SER A 670 6.59 -28.32 -29.35
N ASN A 671 5.44 -27.73 -29.63
CA ASN A 671 4.16 -28.41 -29.74
C ASN A 671 3.82 -28.68 -31.20
N THR A 672 2.96 -29.66 -31.46
CA THR A 672 2.47 -29.96 -32.81
C THR A 672 1.83 -28.72 -33.42
N ALA A 673 2.30 -28.39 -34.62
CA ALA A 673 1.79 -27.27 -35.41
C ALA A 673 0.96 -27.79 -36.60
N THR A 674 -0.15 -27.11 -36.89
CA THR A 674 -1.01 -27.37 -38.03
C THR A 674 -1.10 -26.11 -38.88
N SER A 675 -1.04 -26.26 -40.22
CA SER A 675 -1.29 -25.16 -41.14
C SER A 675 -2.36 -25.52 -42.16
N ARG A 676 -3.12 -24.55 -42.64
CA ARG A 676 -4.10 -24.70 -43.72
C ARG A 676 -4.01 -23.49 -44.61
N ILE A 677 -4.11 -23.72 -45.91
CA ILE A 677 -3.99 -22.70 -46.95
C ILE A 677 -5.12 -22.87 -47.92
N ALA A 678 -5.72 -21.80 -48.37
CA ALA A 678 -6.66 -21.75 -49.49
C ALA A 678 -6.45 -20.48 -50.29
N GLY A 679 -6.30 -20.61 -51.59
CA GLY A 679 -6.04 -19.47 -52.46
C GLY A 679 -6.52 -19.71 -53.89
N THR A 680 -6.60 -18.62 -54.61
CA THR A 680 -6.87 -18.59 -56.05
C THR A 680 -5.79 -17.80 -56.76
N ALA A 681 -5.37 -18.26 -57.90
CA ALA A 681 -4.38 -17.61 -58.76
C ALA A 681 -4.90 -17.41 -60.16
N VAL A 682 -4.52 -16.33 -60.77
CA VAL A 682 -4.76 -16.05 -62.21
C VAL A 682 -3.43 -15.68 -62.88
N GLY A 683 -3.19 -16.18 -64.03
CA GLY A 683 -1.94 -15.92 -64.74
C GLY A 683 -2.05 -15.97 -66.25
N ALA A 684 -0.99 -15.51 -66.86
CA ALA A 684 -0.82 -15.52 -68.29
C ALA A 684 0.58 -15.98 -68.67
N ASP A 685 0.64 -16.80 -69.74
CA ASP A 685 1.87 -17.32 -70.28
C ASP A 685 2.03 -16.79 -71.69
N TYR A 686 3.26 -16.46 -72.06
CA TYR A 686 3.59 -16.12 -73.47
C TYR A 686 4.73 -16.95 -73.96
N ARG A 687 4.55 -17.53 -75.13
CA ARG A 687 5.53 -18.34 -75.83
C ARG A 687 6.37 -17.49 -76.74
N PHE A 688 7.59 -17.25 -76.41
CA PHE A 688 8.56 -16.46 -77.14
C PHE A 688 9.10 -17.27 -78.36
N SER A 689 9.32 -18.54 -78.17
CA SER A 689 9.77 -19.50 -79.21
C SER A 689 9.18 -20.86 -78.84
N PRO A 690 9.28 -21.88 -79.81
CA PRO A 690 8.89 -23.28 -79.53
C PRO A 690 9.43 -23.81 -78.21
N ASP A 691 10.63 -23.33 -77.80
CA ASP A 691 11.38 -23.84 -76.67
C ASP A 691 11.34 -22.90 -75.46
N THR A 692 10.79 -21.69 -75.63
CA THR A 692 10.82 -20.67 -74.55
C THR A 692 9.42 -20.16 -74.12
N VAL A 693 9.05 -20.34 -72.88
CA VAL A 693 7.81 -19.86 -72.31
C VAL A 693 8.13 -19.03 -71.09
N ALA A 694 7.52 -17.85 -70.96
CA ALA A 694 7.52 -17.09 -69.72
C ALA A 694 6.10 -16.68 -69.39
N GLY A 695 5.88 -16.45 -68.10
CA GLY A 695 4.58 -16.04 -67.59
C GLY A 695 4.65 -15.38 -66.24
N PHE A 696 3.51 -14.84 -65.88
CA PHE A 696 3.31 -14.21 -64.57
C PHE A 696 1.98 -14.64 -63.98
N ALA A 697 1.86 -14.54 -62.68
CA ALA A 697 0.60 -14.79 -61.99
C ALA A 697 0.44 -13.86 -60.75
N LEU A 698 -0.82 -13.62 -60.45
CA LEU A 698 -1.25 -12.97 -59.19
C LEU A 698 -2.13 -13.95 -58.43
N ALA A 699 -1.99 -13.99 -57.12
CA ALA A 699 -2.81 -14.85 -56.28
C ALA A 699 -3.27 -14.11 -55.04
N GLY A 700 -4.44 -14.48 -54.55
CA GLY A 700 -4.99 -14.04 -53.30
C GLY A 700 -5.59 -15.18 -52.52
N GLY A 701 -5.53 -15.14 -51.21
CA GLY A 701 -6.05 -16.22 -50.37
C GLY A 701 -5.89 -15.94 -48.88
N GLY A 702 -6.08 -16.97 -48.12
CA GLY A 702 -5.92 -16.93 -46.71
C GLY A 702 -5.23 -18.19 -46.16
N THR A 703 -4.60 -17.99 -45.02
CA THR A 703 -4.00 -19.09 -44.26
C THR A 703 -4.53 -19.11 -42.83
N SER A 704 -4.47 -20.27 -42.21
CA SER A 704 -4.69 -20.42 -40.79
C SER A 704 -3.71 -21.44 -40.20
N PHE A 705 -3.27 -21.20 -38.98
CA PHE A 705 -2.40 -22.13 -38.28
C PHE A 705 -2.78 -22.26 -36.80
N GLY A 706 -2.43 -23.38 -36.22
CA GLY A 706 -2.60 -23.63 -34.78
C GLY A 706 -1.37 -24.31 -34.25
N VAL A 707 -1.01 -23.96 -33.02
CA VAL A 707 0.01 -24.62 -32.21
C VAL A 707 -0.69 -25.24 -31.01
N ALA A 708 -0.58 -26.52 -30.84
CA ALA A 708 -1.22 -27.25 -29.74
C ALA A 708 -0.81 -26.63 -28.42
N ASN A 709 -1.76 -26.40 -27.50
CA ASN A 709 -1.55 -25.76 -26.22
C ASN A 709 -0.98 -24.31 -26.26
N GLY A 710 -0.77 -23.74 -27.43
CA GLY A 710 -0.20 -22.40 -27.60
C GLY A 710 -1.22 -21.35 -28.01
N GLY A 711 -1.92 -21.59 -29.11
CA GLY A 711 -2.84 -20.64 -29.70
C GLY A 711 -2.99 -20.84 -31.20
N SER A 712 -3.51 -19.86 -31.90
CA SER A 712 -3.77 -19.92 -33.32
C SER A 712 -3.50 -18.60 -34.01
N GLY A 713 -3.37 -18.63 -35.31
CA GLY A 713 -3.27 -17.46 -36.15
C GLY A 713 -3.93 -17.65 -37.51
N ARG A 714 -4.11 -16.56 -38.22
CA ARG A 714 -4.61 -16.49 -39.57
C ARG A 714 -3.92 -15.38 -40.31
N SER A 715 -3.85 -15.49 -41.62
CA SER A 715 -3.43 -14.37 -42.45
C SER A 715 -4.27 -14.26 -43.72
N ASP A 716 -4.43 -13.03 -44.19
CA ASP A 716 -4.81 -12.72 -45.55
C ASP A 716 -3.54 -12.53 -46.35
N LEU A 717 -3.48 -13.13 -47.55
CA LEU A 717 -2.26 -13.10 -48.36
C LEU A 717 -2.54 -12.62 -49.79
N PHE A 718 -1.58 -11.91 -50.35
CA PHE A 718 -1.45 -11.56 -51.72
C PHE A 718 -0.09 -12.03 -52.24
N GLN A 719 -0.07 -12.64 -53.41
CA GLN A 719 1.16 -13.15 -54.04
C GLN A 719 1.25 -12.72 -55.49
N ALA A 720 2.46 -12.43 -55.95
CA ALA A 720 2.77 -12.11 -57.34
C ALA A 720 4.05 -12.83 -57.74
N GLY A 721 4.08 -13.37 -58.96
CA GLY A 721 5.26 -14.10 -59.40
C GLY A 721 5.39 -14.16 -60.91
N ALA A 722 6.58 -14.48 -61.35
CA ALA A 722 6.90 -14.70 -62.76
C ALA A 722 7.81 -15.93 -62.91
N PHE A 723 7.74 -16.56 -64.04
CA PHE A 723 8.60 -17.68 -64.38
C PHE A 723 9.08 -17.62 -65.84
N LEU A 724 10.18 -18.31 -66.08
CA LEU A 724 10.74 -18.56 -67.40
C LEU A 724 11.10 -20.02 -67.48
N ARG A 725 10.76 -20.68 -68.58
CA ARG A 725 11.18 -22.05 -68.95
C ARG A 725 11.78 -22.07 -70.33
N HIS A 726 12.91 -22.69 -70.44
CA HIS A 726 13.63 -22.88 -71.75
C HIS A 726 14.00 -24.33 -71.91
N GLY A 727 13.68 -24.89 -73.07
CA GLY A 727 14.01 -26.26 -73.49
C GLY A 727 15.21 -26.29 -74.45
N VAL A 728 16.08 -27.27 -74.24
CA VAL A 728 17.19 -27.54 -75.19
C VAL A 728 17.13 -29.04 -75.56
N GLY A 729 16.46 -29.36 -76.66
CA GLY A 729 16.25 -30.77 -76.98
C GLY A 729 15.34 -31.45 -75.94
N ALA A 730 15.84 -32.55 -75.38
CA ALA A 730 15.15 -33.28 -74.35
C ALA A 730 15.40 -32.69 -72.91
N ALA A 731 16.29 -31.75 -72.78
CA ALA A 731 16.57 -31.03 -71.49
C ALA A 731 15.74 -29.76 -71.38
N TYR A 732 15.51 -29.33 -70.14
CA TYR A 732 14.93 -28.04 -69.84
C TYR A 732 15.53 -27.39 -68.56
N VAL A 733 15.42 -26.07 -68.50
CA VAL A 733 15.68 -25.29 -67.32
C VAL A 733 14.48 -24.38 -67.08
N SER A 734 14.06 -24.26 -65.82
CA SER A 734 12.99 -23.37 -65.41
C SER A 734 13.44 -22.53 -64.21
N ALA A 735 13.09 -21.27 -64.20
CA ALA A 735 13.34 -20.37 -63.07
C ALA A 735 12.05 -19.63 -62.76
N ALA A 736 11.81 -19.37 -61.46
CA ALA A 736 10.67 -18.61 -60.97
C ALA A 736 11.06 -17.73 -59.82
N LEU A 737 10.42 -16.55 -59.74
CA LEU A 737 10.48 -15.63 -58.65
C LEU A 737 9.07 -15.31 -58.18
N ALA A 738 8.88 -15.21 -56.88
CA ALA A 738 7.60 -14.87 -56.27
C ALA A 738 7.78 -13.94 -55.08
N TYR A 739 6.86 -13.03 -54.95
CA TYR A 739 6.69 -12.12 -53.82
C TYR A 739 5.35 -12.43 -53.14
N GLY A 740 5.33 -12.42 -51.80
CA GLY A 740 4.14 -12.57 -51.00
C GLY A 740 4.05 -11.47 -49.95
N TRP A 741 2.87 -10.88 -49.82
CA TRP A 741 2.51 -9.96 -48.72
C TRP A 741 1.42 -10.62 -47.91
N GLN A 742 1.52 -10.46 -46.55
CA GLN A 742 0.57 -11.05 -45.63
C GLN A 742 0.20 -10.09 -44.49
N ASP A 743 -1.08 -10.05 -44.12
CA ASP A 743 -1.62 -9.43 -42.90
C ASP A 743 -1.93 -10.55 -41.91
N ILE A 744 -1.09 -10.69 -40.91
CA ILE A 744 -1.08 -11.82 -39.97
C ILE A 744 -1.68 -11.39 -38.64
N THR A 745 -2.62 -12.18 -38.12
CA THR A 745 -3.17 -12.03 -36.77
C THR A 745 -2.92 -13.31 -36.00
N THR A 746 -2.32 -13.20 -34.82
CA THR A 746 -2.15 -14.30 -33.84
C THR A 746 -2.98 -14.07 -32.62
N THR A 747 -3.49 -15.13 -32.00
CA THR A 747 -4.22 -15.10 -30.74
C THR A 747 -3.79 -16.25 -29.85
N ARG A 748 -3.55 -15.95 -28.57
CA ARG A 748 -3.29 -16.97 -27.56
C ARG A 748 -3.96 -16.64 -26.24
N THR A 749 -4.23 -17.65 -25.44
CA THR A 749 -4.80 -17.52 -24.10
C THR A 749 -3.80 -18.05 -23.10
N VAL A 750 -3.54 -17.28 -22.03
CA VAL A 750 -2.67 -17.65 -20.91
C VAL A 750 -3.53 -17.76 -19.66
N THR A 751 -3.48 -18.92 -18.98
CA THR A 751 -4.35 -19.24 -17.84
C THR A 751 -3.59 -19.37 -16.51
N ILE A 752 -2.40 -18.80 -16.42
CA ILE A 752 -1.50 -18.93 -15.25
C ILE A 752 -2.04 -18.17 -14.04
N ALA A 753 -2.48 -16.93 -14.25
CA ALA A 753 -2.93 -16.02 -13.18
C ALA A 753 -4.29 -15.39 -13.54
N GLY A 754 -5.25 -16.23 -13.89
CA GLY A 754 -6.51 -15.81 -14.47
C GLY A 754 -6.60 -16.25 -15.94
N SER A 755 -7.27 -15.50 -16.79
CA SER A 755 -7.37 -15.77 -18.23
C SER A 755 -7.00 -14.51 -19.00
N ASP A 756 -5.76 -14.46 -19.48
CA ASP A 756 -5.27 -13.38 -20.33
C ASP A 756 -5.48 -13.75 -21.80
N GLN A 757 -6.15 -12.90 -22.58
CA GLN A 757 -6.29 -13.04 -24.02
C GLN A 757 -5.38 -12.03 -24.71
N LEU A 758 -4.44 -12.56 -25.49
CA LEU A 758 -3.38 -11.81 -26.14
C LEU A 758 -3.51 -11.94 -27.66
N ARG A 759 -3.35 -10.82 -28.38
CA ARG A 759 -3.43 -10.76 -29.84
C ARG A 759 -2.28 -9.93 -30.39
N ALA A 760 -1.66 -10.40 -31.46
CA ALA A 760 -0.80 -9.55 -32.28
C ALA A 760 -1.35 -9.46 -33.70
N ARG A 761 -1.13 -8.32 -34.38
CA ARG A 761 -1.41 -8.12 -35.78
C ARG A 761 -0.24 -7.36 -36.42
N PHE A 762 0.23 -7.86 -37.53
CA PHE A 762 1.38 -7.31 -38.24
C PHE A 762 1.36 -7.71 -39.72
N ASN A 763 2.05 -6.92 -40.56
CA ASN A 763 2.23 -7.21 -41.98
C ASN A 763 3.65 -7.76 -42.20
N ALA A 764 3.78 -8.76 -43.07
CA ALA A 764 5.06 -9.39 -43.37
C ALA A 764 5.21 -9.66 -44.87
N ASN A 765 6.45 -9.74 -45.33
CA ASN A 765 6.77 -9.97 -46.74
C ASN A 765 7.55 -11.27 -46.87
N ALA A 766 7.32 -11.97 -48.00
CA ALA A 766 8.08 -13.15 -48.35
C ALA A 766 8.58 -13.05 -49.78
N TYR A 767 9.76 -13.51 -50.02
CA TYR A 767 10.40 -13.58 -51.35
C TYR A 767 10.85 -14.99 -51.59
N SER A 768 10.53 -15.54 -52.75
CA SER A 768 10.91 -16.91 -53.08
C SER A 768 11.47 -17.00 -54.49
N GLY A 769 12.51 -17.78 -54.63
CA GLY A 769 13.12 -18.14 -55.93
C GLY A 769 13.28 -19.63 -56.04
N ARG A 770 12.93 -20.19 -57.24
CA ARG A 770 13.11 -21.60 -57.57
C ARG A 770 13.80 -21.72 -58.92
N VAL A 771 14.76 -22.63 -59.02
CA VAL A 771 15.41 -23.08 -60.27
C VAL A 771 15.27 -24.58 -60.36
N GLU A 772 14.91 -25.06 -61.52
CA GLU A 772 14.72 -26.49 -61.77
C GLU A 772 15.31 -26.86 -63.17
N ALA A 773 15.96 -27.99 -63.23
CA ALA A 773 16.46 -28.56 -64.46
C ALA A 773 16.11 -30.06 -64.58
N GLY A 774 15.80 -30.53 -65.78
CA GLY A 774 15.44 -31.92 -66.03
C GLY A 774 15.75 -32.37 -67.40
N TYR A 775 15.72 -33.69 -67.60
CA TYR A 775 15.93 -34.33 -68.92
C TYR A 775 14.84 -35.37 -69.19
N ARG A 776 14.15 -35.30 -70.29
CA ARG A 776 13.05 -36.17 -70.57
C ARG A 776 13.47 -37.37 -71.46
N PHE A 777 13.25 -38.57 -70.96
CA PHE A 777 13.39 -39.82 -71.65
C PHE A 777 12.03 -40.29 -72.12
N VAL A 778 11.91 -40.52 -73.42
CA VAL A 778 10.68 -41.08 -74.01
C VAL A 778 10.82 -42.61 -74.09
N THR A 779 9.91 -43.30 -73.42
CA THR A 779 9.81 -44.74 -73.44
C THR A 779 8.55 -45.17 -74.25
N PRO A 780 8.43 -46.42 -74.68
CA PRO A 780 7.24 -46.88 -75.40
C PRO A 780 5.91 -46.77 -74.60
N TRP A 781 6.01 -46.65 -73.31
CA TRP A 781 4.86 -46.70 -72.38
C TRP A 781 4.56 -45.37 -71.65
N MET A 782 5.57 -44.55 -71.40
CA MET A 782 5.42 -43.31 -70.71
C MET A 782 6.63 -42.41 -70.97
N GLY A 783 6.51 -41.14 -70.74
CA GLY A 783 7.64 -40.18 -70.51
C GLY A 783 8.17 -40.26 -69.09
N LEU A 784 9.49 -40.30 -68.97
CA LEU A 784 10.18 -40.28 -67.71
C LEU A 784 11.09 -39.06 -67.67
N THR A 785 10.95 -38.25 -66.67
CA THR A 785 11.74 -37.01 -66.54
C THR A 785 12.38 -36.92 -65.16
N PRO A 786 13.62 -37.42 -64.99
CA PRO A 786 14.44 -37.07 -63.86
C PRO A 786 14.68 -35.55 -63.83
N TYR A 787 14.61 -34.97 -62.63
CA TYR A 787 14.83 -33.55 -62.45
C TYR A 787 15.53 -33.27 -61.11
N ALA A 788 16.17 -32.11 -61.05
CA ALA A 788 16.69 -31.52 -59.83
C ALA A 788 16.18 -30.09 -59.73
N ALA A 789 15.83 -29.67 -58.51
CA ALA A 789 15.42 -28.32 -58.24
C ALA A 789 15.99 -27.78 -56.93
N GLY A 790 16.18 -26.47 -56.87
CA GLY A 790 16.50 -25.73 -55.63
C GLY A 790 15.55 -24.57 -55.47
N GLN A 791 15.07 -24.38 -54.27
CA GLN A 791 14.18 -23.29 -53.90
C GLN A 791 14.72 -22.63 -52.65
N SER A 792 14.69 -21.30 -52.61
CA SER A 792 14.97 -20.53 -51.38
C SER A 792 13.86 -19.51 -51.15
N THR A 793 13.35 -19.47 -49.97
CA THR A 793 12.29 -18.53 -49.55
C THR A 793 12.76 -17.74 -48.36
N ILE A 794 12.70 -16.43 -48.42
CA ILE A 794 13.04 -15.48 -47.34
C ILE A 794 11.71 -14.89 -46.83
N PHE A 795 11.52 -14.94 -45.54
CA PHE A 795 10.37 -14.37 -44.86
C PHE A 795 10.81 -13.29 -43.91
N ASP A 796 10.44 -12.03 -44.18
CA ASP A 796 10.76 -10.86 -43.41
C ASP A 796 9.64 -10.54 -42.44
N LEU A 797 9.89 -10.79 -41.14
CA LEU A 797 9.04 -10.45 -40.04
C LEU A 797 9.42 -9.09 -39.51
N PRO A 798 8.48 -8.14 -39.37
CA PRO A 798 8.73 -6.87 -38.66
C PRO A 798 8.85 -7.12 -37.15
N ALA A 799 9.26 -6.10 -36.40
CA ALA A 799 9.03 -6.06 -34.97
C ALA A 799 7.53 -5.85 -34.69
N TYR A 800 6.97 -6.63 -33.78
CA TYR A 800 5.57 -6.51 -33.38
C TYR A 800 5.38 -6.89 -31.91
N ALA A 801 4.21 -6.53 -31.36
CA ALA A 801 3.90 -6.77 -29.96
C ALA A 801 2.46 -7.27 -29.81
N GLU A 802 2.25 -8.08 -28.79
CA GLU A 802 0.91 -8.51 -28.39
C GLU A 802 0.16 -7.39 -27.68
N GLN A 803 -1.13 -7.32 -27.92
CA GLN A 803 -2.09 -6.46 -27.24
C GLN A 803 -2.98 -7.32 -26.35
N VAL A 804 -3.29 -6.82 -25.17
CA VAL A 804 -4.21 -7.45 -24.23
C VAL A 804 -5.64 -7.17 -24.68
N LEU A 805 -6.40 -8.21 -24.95
CA LEU A 805 -7.84 -8.12 -25.24
C LEU A 805 -8.67 -8.27 -23.96
N ALA A 806 -8.21 -9.13 -23.05
CA ALA A 806 -8.81 -9.35 -21.73
C ALA A 806 -7.73 -9.86 -20.76
N GLY A 807 -7.88 -9.56 -19.47
CA GLY A 807 -6.96 -9.97 -18.43
C GLY A 807 -5.82 -8.96 -18.20
N SER A 808 -4.61 -9.46 -17.93
CA SER A 808 -3.43 -8.66 -17.60
C SER A 808 -2.42 -8.62 -18.75
N ASN A 809 -1.44 -7.71 -18.67
CA ASN A 809 -0.31 -7.65 -19.59
C ASN A 809 0.92 -8.43 -19.12
N ALA A 810 0.81 -9.16 -18.01
CA ALA A 810 1.95 -9.82 -17.38
C ALA A 810 2.68 -10.75 -18.37
N PHE A 811 1.93 -11.50 -19.16
CA PHE A 811 2.50 -12.47 -20.14
C PHE A 811 2.48 -11.97 -21.58
N ALA A 812 2.16 -10.70 -21.82
CA ALA A 812 2.24 -10.12 -23.16
C ALA A 812 3.69 -10.03 -23.63
N LEU A 813 3.92 -10.44 -24.91
CA LEU A 813 5.24 -10.51 -25.51
C LEU A 813 5.41 -9.46 -26.60
N SER A 814 6.63 -9.02 -26.75
CA SER A 814 7.11 -8.29 -27.94
C SER A 814 8.13 -9.16 -28.68
N TYR A 815 8.07 -9.10 -30.00
CA TYR A 815 8.91 -9.88 -30.89
C TYR A 815 9.77 -8.94 -31.72
N GLY A 816 11.07 -9.23 -31.78
CA GLY A 816 12.00 -8.46 -32.60
C GLY A 816 11.82 -8.74 -34.10
N SER A 817 12.20 -7.80 -34.97
CA SER A 817 12.26 -8.03 -36.41
C SER A 817 13.26 -9.12 -36.75
N ARG A 818 12.91 -10.00 -37.68
CA ARG A 818 13.78 -11.11 -38.11
C ARG A 818 13.49 -11.48 -39.57
N SER A 819 14.53 -11.76 -40.29
CA SER A 819 14.46 -12.46 -41.59
C SER A 819 14.74 -13.95 -41.39
N VAL A 820 13.83 -14.80 -41.86
CA VAL A 820 13.94 -16.25 -41.76
C VAL A 820 14.04 -16.82 -43.16
N THR A 821 15.03 -17.65 -43.42
CA THR A 821 15.22 -18.28 -44.72
C THR A 821 14.87 -19.77 -44.65
N ASP A 822 14.25 -20.27 -45.68
CA ASP A 822 13.97 -21.68 -45.89
C ASP A 822 14.56 -22.08 -47.23
N THR A 823 15.57 -22.95 -47.21
CA THR A 823 16.26 -23.40 -48.44
C THR A 823 16.05 -24.91 -48.63
N ARG A 824 15.61 -25.30 -49.83
CA ARG A 824 15.22 -26.67 -50.11
C ARG A 824 15.79 -27.12 -51.46
N SER A 825 16.28 -28.34 -51.52
CA SER A 825 16.62 -29.04 -52.77
C SER A 825 15.69 -30.22 -53.01
N GLU A 826 15.43 -30.54 -54.28
CA GLU A 826 14.60 -31.68 -54.67
C GLU A 826 15.32 -32.48 -55.72
N LEU A 827 15.28 -33.80 -55.62
CA LEU A 827 15.66 -34.75 -56.65
C LEU A 827 14.49 -35.70 -56.91
N GLY A 828 14.01 -35.75 -58.16
CA GLY A 828 12.76 -36.44 -58.41
C GLY A 828 12.69 -37.05 -59.84
N LEU A 829 11.68 -37.86 -59.95
CA LEU A 829 11.30 -38.48 -61.20
C LEU A 829 9.82 -38.14 -61.47
N ARG A 830 9.56 -37.62 -62.68
CA ARG A 830 8.19 -37.44 -63.16
C ARG A 830 7.91 -38.52 -64.24
N ALA A 831 6.70 -38.98 -64.23
CA ALA A 831 6.18 -39.86 -65.24
C ALA A 831 4.90 -39.28 -65.89
N ASP A 832 4.73 -39.39 -67.19
CA ASP A 832 3.54 -38.87 -67.82
C ASP A 832 3.06 -39.86 -68.92
N ARG A 833 1.73 -39.95 -69.11
CA ARG A 833 1.07 -40.75 -70.15
C ARG A 833 -0.19 -40.07 -70.65
N SER A 834 -0.32 -40.01 -71.96
CA SER A 834 -1.49 -39.44 -72.63
C SER A 834 -2.41 -40.50 -73.20
N PHE A 835 -3.72 -40.25 -73.15
CA PHE A 835 -4.77 -41.12 -73.65
C PHE A 835 -5.68 -40.28 -74.58
N ALA A 836 -5.90 -40.73 -75.73
CA ALA A 836 -6.82 -40.11 -76.68
C ALA A 836 -8.29 -40.41 -76.29
N LEU A 837 -9.11 -39.38 -76.18
CA LEU A 837 -10.55 -39.42 -76.02
C LEU A 837 -11.20 -38.95 -77.35
N SER A 838 -12.52 -39.08 -77.52
CA SER A 838 -13.21 -38.71 -78.79
C SER A 838 -12.94 -37.26 -79.22
N ASP A 839 -13.01 -36.28 -78.32
CA ASP A 839 -12.84 -34.85 -78.59
C ASP A 839 -11.78 -34.18 -77.76
N ALA A 840 -11.01 -34.94 -76.92
CA ALA A 840 -10.05 -34.43 -75.97
C ALA A 840 -8.88 -35.43 -75.80
N VAL A 841 -7.85 -34.99 -75.11
CA VAL A 841 -6.74 -35.83 -74.66
C VAL A 841 -6.69 -35.80 -73.14
N LEU A 842 -6.73 -36.97 -72.53
CA LEU A 842 -6.46 -37.14 -71.11
C LEU A 842 -4.95 -37.32 -70.85
N VAL A 843 -4.34 -36.54 -70.02
CA VAL A 843 -2.95 -36.71 -69.62
C VAL A 843 -2.90 -37.05 -68.13
N LEU A 844 -2.37 -38.23 -67.81
CA LEU A 844 -2.09 -38.63 -66.46
C LEU A 844 -0.61 -38.41 -66.16
N ARG A 845 -0.30 -37.85 -65.00
CA ARG A 845 1.05 -37.54 -64.58
C ARG A 845 1.27 -37.90 -63.10
N GLY A 846 2.45 -38.31 -62.82
CA GLY A 846 2.90 -38.58 -61.42
C GLY A 846 4.29 -38.04 -61.14
N ARG A 847 4.57 -37.75 -59.90
CA ARG A 847 5.89 -37.39 -59.43
C ARG A 847 6.20 -38.17 -58.16
N ALA A 848 7.41 -38.66 -58.06
CA ALA A 848 8.02 -39.11 -56.83
C ALA A 848 9.36 -38.38 -56.68
N ALA A 849 9.60 -37.75 -55.55
CA ALA A 849 10.82 -36.99 -55.30
C ALA A 849 11.25 -37.09 -53.85
N TRP A 850 12.55 -36.93 -53.64
CA TRP A 850 13.14 -36.66 -52.35
C TRP A 850 13.44 -35.17 -52.27
N ALA A 851 13.06 -34.55 -51.12
CA ALA A 851 13.37 -33.17 -50.83
C ALA A 851 14.26 -33.12 -49.57
N HIS A 852 15.20 -32.19 -49.59
CA HIS A 852 16.10 -31.93 -48.46
C HIS A 852 16.02 -30.47 -48.05
N ASP A 853 15.60 -30.21 -46.82
CA ASP A 853 15.50 -28.88 -46.19
C ASP A 853 16.76 -28.58 -45.38
N PHE A 854 17.45 -27.50 -45.75
CA PHE A 854 18.70 -27.10 -45.12
C PHE A 854 18.46 -26.35 -43.80
N ASP A 855 17.35 -25.62 -43.69
CA ASP A 855 16.96 -24.72 -42.59
C ASP A 855 15.58 -25.10 -42.03
N PRO A 856 15.42 -26.31 -41.44
CA PRO A 856 14.10 -26.77 -40.98
C PRO A 856 13.62 -26.12 -39.69
N ASP A 857 14.50 -25.44 -38.97
CA ASP A 857 14.22 -24.90 -37.64
C ASP A 857 13.33 -23.66 -37.71
N ARG A 858 12.35 -23.62 -36.84
CA ARG A 858 11.41 -22.50 -36.68
C ARG A 858 11.55 -21.92 -35.28
N ALA A 859 12.15 -20.77 -35.17
CA ALA A 859 12.39 -20.13 -33.89
C ALA A 859 12.08 -18.62 -33.96
N ILE A 860 11.70 -18.04 -32.84
CA ILE A 860 11.49 -16.60 -32.70
C ILE A 860 12.02 -16.11 -31.35
N ALA A 861 12.57 -14.89 -31.34
CA ALA A 861 12.95 -14.21 -30.12
C ALA A 861 11.76 -13.41 -29.57
N ALA A 862 11.49 -13.59 -28.29
CA ALA A 862 10.42 -12.91 -27.58
C ALA A 862 10.95 -12.22 -26.33
N THR A 863 10.30 -11.14 -25.91
CA THR A 863 10.63 -10.39 -24.69
C THR A 863 9.32 -10.10 -23.96
N PHE A 864 9.27 -10.34 -22.66
CA PHE A 864 8.11 -9.93 -21.86
C PHE A 864 7.97 -8.42 -21.83
N GLN A 865 6.79 -7.90 -22.21
CA GLN A 865 6.53 -6.46 -22.19
C GLN A 865 6.55 -5.89 -20.77
N ALA A 866 6.09 -6.68 -19.78
CA ALA A 866 6.12 -6.32 -18.37
C ALA A 866 7.52 -6.41 -17.73
N LEU A 867 8.48 -7.07 -18.39
CA LEU A 867 9.85 -7.26 -17.92
C LEU A 867 10.85 -6.88 -19.03
N PRO A 868 11.07 -5.60 -19.29
CA PRO A 868 12.00 -5.15 -20.33
C PRO A 868 13.39 -5.73 -20.14
N GLY A 869 13.90 -6.45 -21.15
CA GLY A 869 15.18 -7.14 -21.09
C GLY A 869 15.09 -8.64 -20.75
N ALA A 870 13.95 -9.16 -20.29
CA ALA A 870 13.73 -10.59 -20.15
C ALA A 870 13.41 -11.23 -21.52
N SER A 871 14.45 -11.39 -22.35
CA SER A 871 14.36 -11.93 -23.70
C SER A 871 14.75 -13.40 -23.75
N PHE A 872 14.06 -14.15 -24.57
CA PHE A 872 14.31 -15.58 -24.77
C PHE A 872 13.98 -16.00 -26.21
N VAL A 873 14.46 -17.17 -26.60
CA VAL A 873 14.14 -17.77 -27.90
C VAL A 873 13.20 -18.94 -27.65
N VAL A 874 12.11 -18.99 -28.42
CA VAL A 874 11.19 -20.12 -28.44
C VAL A 874 11.28 -20.83 -29.77
N ASN A 875 11.39 -22.16 -29.72
CA ASN A 875 11.46 -23.04 -30.88
C ASN A 875 10.06 -23.59 -31.16
N GLY A 876 9.65 -23.53 -32.42
CA GLY A 876 8.43 -24.17 -32.92
C GLY A 876 8.69 -25.57 -33.46
N ALA A 877 7.65 -26.22 -33.91
CA ALA A 877 7.76 -27.52 -34.60
C ALA A 877 8.62 -27.38 -35.86
N ALA A 878 9.73 -28.08 -35.87
CA ALA A 878 10.66 -28.12 -37.01
C ALA A 878 10.26 -29.23 -37.99
N GLN A 879 10.36 -28.99 -39.31
CA GLN A 879 10.23 -30.02 -40.32
C GLN A 879 11.39 -31.02 -40.25
N ALA A 880 11.18 -32.20 -40.82
CA ALA A 880 12.32 -33.08 -41.06
C ALA A 880 13.21 -32.51 -42.17
N ARG A 881 14.53 -32.78 -42.06
CA ARG A 881 15.44 -32.40 -43.15
C ARG A 881 15.13 -33.11 -44.44
N ASP A 882 14.65 -34.33 -44.35
CA ASP A 882 14.38 -35.18 -45.54
C ASP A 882 12.90 -35.55 -45.58
N SER A 883 12.27 -35.36 -46.75
CA SER A 883 10.89 -35.69 -46.98
C SER A 883 10.70 -36.37 -48.37
N ALA A 884 9.66 -37.18 -48.45
CA ALA A 884 9.18 -37.79 -49.69
C ALA A 884 8.02 -36.98 -50.27
N LEU A 885 8.13 -36.60 -51.53
CA LEU A 885 7.11 -35.91 -52.29
C LEU A 885 6.42 -36.84 -53.25
N VAL A 886 5.09 -36.84 -53.23
CA VAL A 886 4.27 -37.62 -54.15
C VAL A 886 3.24 -36.71 -54.81
N THR A 887 3.12 -36.78 -56.14
CA THR A 887 2.12 -36.00 -56.86
C THR A 887 1.38 -36.89 -57.85
N ALA A 888 0.08 -36.74 -57.91
CA ALA A 888 -0.78 -37.35 -58.97
C ALA A 888 -1.60 -36.25 -59.62
N SER A 889 -1.62 -36.22 -60.94
CA SER A 889 -2.35 -35.21 -61.71
C SER A 889 -3.08 -35.82 -62.92
N ALA A 890 -4.25 -35.30 -63.19
CA ALA A 890 -5.03 -35.63 -64.41
C ALA A 890 -5.41 -34.31 -65.11
N GLU A 891 -5.19 -34.25 -66.41
CA GLU A 891 -5.53 -33.10 -67.24
C GLU A 891 -6.29 -33.53 -68.48
N VAL A 892 -7.39 -32.86 -68.78
CA VAL A 892 -8.15 -33.03 -70.02
C VAL A 892 -7.95 -31.79 -70.90
N LYS A 893 -7.55 -32.02 -72.14
CA LYS A 893 -7.31 -30.97 -73.14
C LYS A 893 -8.27 -31.12 -74.29
N TRP A 894 -9.03 -30.07 -74.56
CA TRP A 894 -9.96 -30.04 -75.75
C TRP A 894 -9.33 -29.31 -76.92
N ARG A 895 -9.85 -29.63 -78.18
CA ARG A 895 -9.38 -29.02 -79.40
C ARG A 895 -9.54 -27.50 -79.45
N GLY A 896 -10.48 -26.92 -78.70
CA GLY A 896 -10.73 -25.49 -78.68
C GLY A 896 -9.74 -24.68 -77.84
N GLY A 897 -8.60 -25.25 -77.39
CA GLY A 897 -7.57 -24.57 -76.62
C GLY A 897 -7.85 -24.52 -75.09
N VAL A 898 -8.98 -25.04 -74.62
CA VAL A 898 -9.36 -25.16 -73.26
C VAL A 898 -8.73 -26.42 -72.63
N SER A 899 -8.19 -26.32 -71.46
CA SER A 899 -7.82 -27.49 -70.63
C SER A 899 -8.29 -27.33 -69.20
N PHE A 900 -8.57 -28.44 -68.52
CA PHE A 900 -8.86 -28.54 -67.11
C PHE A 900 -7.96 -29.60 -66.49
N GLY A 901 -7.29 -29.24 -65.41
CA GLY A 901 -6.38 -30.11 -64.69
C GLY A 901 -6.72 -30.13 -63.17
N ALA A 902 -6.58 -31.31 -62.59
CA ALA A 902 -6.62 -31.50 -61.16
C ALA A 902 -5.35 -32.20 -60.67
N THR A 903 -4.76 -31.73 -59.56
CA THR A 903 -3.52 -32.28 -59.03
C THR A 903 -3.67 -32.48 -57.55
N PHE A 904 -3.23 -33.61 -57.08
CA PHE A 904 -3.02 -33.92 -55.65
C PHE A 904 -1.52 -33.99 -55.37
N GLU A 905 -1.09 -33.40 -54.28
CA GLU A 905 0.30 -33.41 -53.79
C GLU A 905 0.33 -33.86 -52.34
N GLY A 906 1.29 -34.70 -52.00
CA GLY A 906 1.56 -35.14 -50.66
C GLY A 906 3.05 -35.00 -50.35
N GLU A 907 3.34 -34.61 -49.12
CA GLU A 907 4.69 -34.56 -48.55
C GLU A 907 4.72 -35.31 -47.22
N PHE A 908 5.64 -36.25 -47.07
CA PHE A 908 5.69 -37.15 -45.95
C PHE A 908 7.10 -37.28 -45.40
N SER A 909 7.21 -37.16 -44.10
CA SER A 909 8.43 -37.44 -43.35
C SER A 909 8.09 -38.12 -42.00
N ASN A 910 9.05 -38.32 -41.16
CA ASN A 910 8.83 -38.89 -39.82
C ASN A 910 8.10 -37.92 -38.85
N VAL A 911 8.04 -36.62 -39.15
CA VAL A 911 7.40 -35.60 -38.30
C VAL A 911 6.40 -34.70 -39.06
N THR A 912 6.38 -34.76 -40.41
CA THR A 912 5.52 -33.92 -41.23
C THR A 912 4.63 -34.74 -42.13
N SER A 913 3.36 -34.41 -42.20
CA SER A 913 2.38 -34.90 -43.16
C SER A 913 1.66 -33.72 -43.79
N SER A 914 1.80 -33.57 -45.10
CA SER A 914 1.16 -32.48 -45.85
C SER A 914 0.35 -33.04 -47.00
N TYR A 915 -0.82 -32.48 -47.23
CA TYR A 915 -1.73 -32.80 -48.32
C TYR A 915 -2.19 -31.53 -48.98
N ALA A 916 -2.04 -31.43 -50.30
CA ALA A 916 -2.49 -30.28 -51.07
C ALA A 916 -3.21 -30.73 -52.34
N GLY A 917 -4.13 -29.92 -52.81
CA GLY A 917 -4.84 -30.10 -54.05
C GLY A 917 -4.91 -28.79 -54.83
N LYS A 918 -4.86 -28.89 -56.13
CA LYS A 918 -5.06 -27.77 -57.04
C LYS A 918 -5.89 -28.15 -58.21
N GLY A 919 -6.76 -27.22 -58.62
CA GLY A 919 -7.56 -27.33 -59.85
C GLY A 919 -7.22 -26.16 -60.77
N ILE A 920 -7.00 -26.41 -62.04
CA ILE A 920 -6.59 -25.39 -63.01
C ILE A 920 -7.48 -25.45 -64.22
N ILE A 921 -7.93 -24.28 -64.68
CA ILE A 921 -8.54 -24.10 -66.00
C ILE A 921 -7.65 -23.20 -66.87
N ARG A 922 -7.40 -23.55 -68.08
CA ARG A 922 -6.55 -22.77 -69.02
C ARG A 922 -7.19 -22.64 -70.38
N TYR A 923 -6.97 -21.50 -71.00
CA TYR A 923 -7.30 -21.25 -72.39
C TYR A 923 -6.09 -20.73 -73.16
N ALA A 924 -5.76 -21.31 -74.26
CA ALA A 924 -4.63 -20.92 -75.08
C ALA A 924 -5.10 -20.62 -76.57
N TRP A 925 -4.58 -19.52 -77.14
CA TRP A 925 -4.91 -19.07 -78.51
C TRP A 925 -3.71 -18.50 -79.24
#